data_8e811824b1bd8c81eea04f54d3ccd538
#
_entry.id   8e811824b1bd8c81eea04f54d3ccd538
#
_cell.length_a   1.000
_cell.length_b   1.000
_cell.length_c   1.000
_cell.angle_alpha   90.00
_cell.angle_beta   90.00
_cell.angle_gamma   90.00
#
_symmetry.space_group_name_H-M   'P 1'
#
loop_
_entity.id
_entity.type
_entity.pdbx_description
1 polymer ?
#
loop_
_entity_poly.entity_id
_entity_poly.type
_entity_poly.pdbx_seq_one_letter_code
_entity_poly.pdbx_strand_id
1 'polypeptide(L)'
;MGVRLTASAKAGFHEYTFPQSESSKILIDAGSCLTLHVESQELVASGVKILSNKEIEGYSTVKGGWNLGGPYTVYFYALLDTPADEYTVWKGTSTQSGEQVDATGTEKTGAYFGFHTTEGQKVRVKVGISFISTEKAKANISELPSWDFDEIRNAGIAQWKEVLNTVEVEGNDNDKTIFYSALYHAFLQPTDRTGENPLWESAEPYFDDYYAIWDTFRATHPLFALLKPSRQADIVRSMIDIYEHEGYMPDGRSGNCNGRVQGGSNSDVLIADAIVKNLPGIDYEKGLAAMIKNAEVEPENPRNEGRGGVEEYNTKGYISTVTERSGTRTFEYAYCDYAIATVAKKLGKQDVYEKYLERSNNWKNLWNDNINSLGFKGFLWPKNGSGDWVNEKDYNVFRRDGWEGIVYESFPWEMSFYVPHDVNGLIARCGGKEAFLKRLDTYFTHVQDGFDQNSYMGLFQISNEPAFLVPSLYNYVNRPDKAAEIVRRVLKERYNTTATGLPGNDDSGSMSAWYIFHSMGFYPNAGQDIYLISSQVFTKTTINLDGGKVFEVLAPNASDKNIYIQSAKLNGQELGRCWLKHEEIVNGGTLELVMGDKPSDWAIDGEMPPSSPIGVEEVSPEIDSPQVRIHSYSAQVSNNEAAYCLFEEPGKGVKWCDNKSTNPWVIFELADVYMVDRFVFRDSKTVEGNNNVHSYRIYVSKTGNDGDWEEVVNRNDAEAGNANVKDHRLAEPKEARFVKFSMELPTGENAVRIYGFDIYGKLKERTDRGNLVSVGKTFLKSSGAKSFYTNARHIFDGLNENTEYHWDFDRSAADKHYCILDLEDEYDVNAFKVYDANQIEGYNIYVATETPDLNKINNSADENSVWTLVSSGDLNKTNKSVTVDRVKARYVKIEIPSGNIDGESATVTEFEVYMDGTSTGLTGTEREVTLLYPNPVKRGEPLNVAAQGRLKIYTIDGLNVCDVVVDGEASVSTQNFIPGIYLAVVSGSAGDKSFKLVVE
;
A
#
# COMPACT_ATOMS: atom_id res chain seq x y z
N MET A 1 10.87 -51.25 -20.05
CA MET A 1 11.91 -50.24 -20.33
C MET A 1 12.03 -49.32 -19.14
N GLY A 2 13.26 -49.09 -18.62
CA GLY A 2 13.54 -48.11 -17.60
C GLY A 2 14.12 -46.85 -18.25
N VAL A 3 13.78 -45.66 -17.71
CA VAL A 3 14.28 -44.36 -18.18
C VAL A 3 14.82 -43.58 -17.02
N ARG A 4 16.04 -43.05 -17.15
CA ARG A 4 16.64 -42.10 -16.21
C ARG A 4 17.05 -40.85 -16.96
N LEU A 5 16.73 -39.69 -16.42
CA LEU A 5 17.04 -38.39 -17.03
C LEU A 5 17.77 -37.50 -16.03
N THR A 6 18.78 -36.77 -16.48
CA THR A 6 19.44 -35.70 -15.74
C THR A 6 19.94 -34.63 -16.73
N ALA A 7 20.42 -33.50 -16.26
CA ALA A 7 20.85 -32.39 -17.11
C ALA A 7 21.98 -31.61 -16.45
N SER A 8 22.71 -30.87 -17.29
CA SER A 8 23.52 -29.71 -16.94
C SER A 8 22.79 -28.41 -17.39
N ALA A 9 23.46 -27.28 -17.44
CA ALA A 9 22.85 -26.00 -17.83
C ALA A 9 22.36 -26.01 -19.30
N LYS A 10 23.11 -26.63 -20.24
CA LYS A 10 22.81 -26.59 -21.68
C LYS A 10 22.80 -27.97 -22.33
N ALA A 11 22.87 -29.04 -21.54
CA ALA A 11 22.85 -30.39 -22.08
C ALA A 11 22.07 -31.39 -21.21
N GLY A 12 21.31 -32.26 -21.84
CA GLY A 12 20.55 -33.34 -21.22
C GLY A 12 21.27 -34.69 -21.34
N PHE A 13 21.13 -35.52 -20.33
CA PHE A 13 21.66 -36.90 -20.31
C PHE A 13 20.57 -37.90 -20.03
N HIS A 14 20.36 -38.80 -20.97
CA HIS A 14 19.33 -39.83 -20.93
C HIS A 14 19.99 -41.23 -20.81
N GLU A 15 19.47 -42.10 -19.96
CA GLU A 15 19.82 -43.51 -19.89
C GLU A 15 18.54 -44.37 -20.05
N TYR A 16 18.48 -45.12 -21.12
CA TYR A 16 17.40 -46.07 -21.43
C TYR A 16 17.84 -47.47 -21.15
N THR A 17 17.11 -48.21 -20.32
CA THR A 17 17.32 -49.64 -20.05
C THR A 17 16.25 -50.43 -20.77
N PHE A 18 16.67 -51.24 -21.75
CA PHE A 18 15.78 -51.99 -22.61
C PHE A 18 15.60 -53.43 -22.11
N PRO A 19 14.44 -54.05 -22.38
CA PRO A 19 14.29 -55.52 -22.35
C PRO A 19 15.00 -56.14 -23.56
N GLN A 20 15.07 -57.47 -23.59
CA GLN A 20 15.46 -58.17 -24.80
C GLN A 20 14.45 -57.92 -25.92
N SER A 21 14.91 -57.42 -27.10
CA SER A 21 14.05 -57.08 -28.22
C SER A 21 14.85 -56.95 -29.51
N GLU A 22 14.26 -57.40 -30.61
CA GLU A 22 14.81 -57.25 -31.97
C GLU A 22 14.43 -55.92 -32.60
N SER A 23 13.69 -55.05 -31.90
CA SER A 23 13.12 -53.80 -32.46
C SER A 23 13.01 -52.67 -31.45
N SER A 24 13.94 -52.57 -30.52
CA SER A 24 14.02 -51.44 -29.59
C SER A 24 14.31 -50.14 -30.35
N LYS A 25 13.64 -49.03 -29.98
CA LYS A 25 13.80 -47.74 -30.67
C LYS A 25 13.92 -46.58 -29.70
N ILE A 26 14.76 -45.60 -30.09
CA ILE A 26 14.78 -44.24 -29.51
C ILE A 26 14.22 -43.33 -30.59
N LEU A 27 13.10 -42.65 -30.30
CA LEU A 27 12.46 -41.70 -31.18
C LEU A 27 12.92 -40.30 -30.78
N ILE A 28 13.30 -39.49 -31.77
CA ILE A 28 13.60 -38.06 -31.64
C ILE A 28 12.52 -37.30 -32.41
N ASP A 29 11.78 -36.42 -31.73
CA ASP A 29 10.75 -35.56 -32.31
C ASP A 29 11.24 -34.11 -32.22
N ALA A 30 11.66 -33.53 -33.35
CA ALA A 30 12.08 -32.13 -33.45
C ALA A 30 10.91 -31.18 -33.66
N GLY A 31 9.71 -31.67 -33.91
CA GLY A 31 8.53 -30.86 -34.14
C GLY A 31 7.59 -30.73 -32.94
N SER A 32 8.01 -31.22 -31.76
CA SER A 32 7.18 -31.13 -30.56
C SER A 32 7.24 -29.72 -29.94
N CYS A 33 6.09 -29.14 -29.63
CA CYS A 33 5.97 -27.86 -28.93
C CYS A 33 4.74 -27.85 -28.01
N LEU A 34 4.65 -26.87 -27.13
CA LEU A 34 3.52 -26.73 -26.18
C LEU A 34 2.31 -26.13 -26.88
N THR A 35 1.27 -26.94 -27.10
CA THR A 35 0.07 -26.55 -27.88
C THR A 35 -1.21 -26.51 -27.05
N LEU A 36 -1.09 -26.51 -25.74
CA LEU A 36 -2.25 -26.48 -24.82
C LEU A 36 -2.52 -25.06 -24.33
N HIS A 37 -3.82 -24.68 -24.28
CA HIS A 37 -4.31 -23.40 -23.81
C HIS A 37 -4.18 -22.22 -24.79
N VAL A 38 -4.68 -21.06 -24.36
CA VAL A 38 -4.70 -19.80 -25.13
C VAL A 38 -3.30 -19.22 -25.40
N GLU A 39 -2.32 -19.67 -24.65
CA GLU A 39 -0.92 -19.26 -24.71
C GLU A 39 -0.05 -20.34 -25.39
N SER A 40 -0.63 -21.12 -26.26
CA SER A 40 0.08 -22.19 -26.93
C SER A 40 1.16 -21.68 -27.89
N GLN A 41 2.22 -22.46 -28.00
CA GLN A 41 3.21 -22.30 -29.06
C GLN A 41 2.68 -22.85 -30.38
N GLU A 42 3.20 -22.30 -31.48
CA GLU A 42 2.96 -22.78 -32.84
C GLU A 42 4.28 -23.24 -33.45
N LEU A 43 4.32 -24.47 -33.98
CA LEU A 43 5.47 -24.94 -34.74
C LEU A 43 5.56 -24.17 -36.08
N VAL A 44 6.70 -23.59 -36.36
CA VAL A 44 7.00 -22.85 -37.58
C VAL A 44 7.81 -23.69 -38.58
N ALA A 45 8.82 -24.38 -38.05
CA ALA A 45 9.67 -25.27 -38.83
C ALA A 45 10.39 -26.30 -37.95
N SER A 46 10.73 -27.42 -38.48
CA SER A 46 11.62 -28.42 -37.83
C SER A 46 12.45 -29.17 -38.85
N GLY A 47 13.62 -29.66 -38.45
CA GLY A 47 14.47 -30.44 -39.29
C GLY A 47 15.44 -31.30 -38.50
N VAL A 48 15.79 -32.43 -39.06
CA VAL A 48 16.83 -33.34 -38.51
C VAL A 48 17.73 -33.84 -39.58
N LYS A 49 19.01 -34.06 -39.23
CA LYS A 49 20.01 -34.70 -40.07
C LYS A 49 20.81 -35.71 -39.27
N ILE A 50 20.76 -36.98 -39.70
CA ILE A 50 21.55 -38.06 -39.15
C ILE A 50 22.97 -37.95 -39.70
N LEU A 51 23.94 -37.84 -38.81
CA LEU A 51 25.37 -37.72 -39.19
C LEU A 51 26.09 -39.09 -39.20
N SER A 52 25.63 -39.98 -38.37
CA SER A 52 26.12 -41.36 -38.27
C SER A 52 25.10 -42.23 -37.50
N ASN A 53 25.40 -43.54 -37.38
CA ASN A 53 24.57 -44.41 -36.51
C ASN A 53 24.65 -44.11 -35.01
N LYS A 54 25.32 -43.00 -34.64
CA LYS A 54 25.46 -42.49 -33.26
C LYS A 54 25.12 -41.01 -33.08
N GLU A 55 25.07 -40.27 -34.18
CA GLU A 55 25.03 -38.81 -34.13
C GLU A 55 23.88 -38.26 -34.97
N ILE A 56 23.19 -37.30 -34.42
CA ILE A 56 22.13 -36.55 -35.09
C ILE A 56 22.14 -35.10 -34.65
N GLU A 57 21.87 -34.20 -35.55
CA GLU A 57 21.64 -32.80 -35.33
C GLU A 57 20.27 -32.38 -35.85
N GLY A 58 19.75 -31.25 -35.37
CA GLY A 58 18.48 -30.75 -35.85
C GLY A 58 18.10 -29.45 -35.22
N TYR A 59 16.88 -29.00 -35.54
CA TYR A 59 16.35 -27.77 -35.02
C TYR A 59 14.81 -27.84 -34.87
N SER A 60 14.29 -26.98 -34.01
CA SER A 60 12.88 -26.67 -33.88
C SER A 60 12.69 -25.15 -33.84
N THR A 61 11.86 -24.62 -34.73
CA THR A 61 11.48 -23.20 -34.73
C THR A 61 10.04 -23.08 -34.30
N VAL A 62 9.79 -22.32 -33.24
CA VAL A 62 8.47 -22.07 -32.68
C VAL A 62 8.21 -20.60 -32.51
N LYS A 63 6.93 -20.20 -32.42
CA LYS A 63 6.50 -18.84 -32.09
C LYS A 63 5.36 -18.87 -31.10
N GLY A 64 5.00 -17.72 -30.54
CA GLY A 64 3.89 -17.61 -29.58
C GLY A 64 4.33 -17.91 -28.16
N GLY A 65 3.38 -18.29 -27.32
CA GLY A 65 3.56 -18.41 -25.88
C GLY A 65 3.10 -17.17 -25.14
N TRP A 66 3.43 -17.10 -23.85
CA TRP A 66 2.99 -16.00 -22.97
C TRP A 66 3.31 -14.61 -23.51
N ASN A 67 4.55 -14.36 -23.89
CA ASN A 67 5.01 -13.03 -24.30
C ASN A 67 4.73 -12.71 -25.79
N LEU A 68 4.02 -13.54 -26.50
CA LEU A 68 3.66 -13.36 -27.90
C LEU A 68 4.88 -13.15 -28.84
N GLY A 69 6.03 -13.73 -28.45
CA GLY A 69 7.29 -13.58 -29.15
C GLY A 69 7.24 -14.00 -30.62
N GLY A 70 8.14 -13.41 -31.42
CA GLY A 70 8.40 -13.84 -32.79
C GLY A 70 9.01 -15.24 -32.85
N PRO A 71 9.20 -15.82 -34.08
CA PRO A 71 9.82 -17.12 -34.20
C PRO A 71 11.21 -17.14 -33.60
N TYR A 72 11.53 -18.14 -32.82
CA TYR A 72 12.89 -18.44 -32.36
C TYR A 72 13.20 -19.91 -32.56
N THR A 73 14.49 -20.21 -32.74
CA THR A 73 14.95 -21.56 -33.06
C THR A 73 15.78 -22.12 -31.94
N VAL A 74 15.48 -23.35 -31.56
CA VAL A 74 16.32 -24.19 -30.69
C VAL A 74 16.99 -25.24 -31.56
N TYR A 75 18.31 -25.20 -31.61
CA TYR A 75 19.14 -26.21 -32.25
C TYR A 75 19.50 -27.28 -31.23
N PHE A 76 19.66 -28.52 -31.72
CA PHE A 76 20.15 -29.62 -30.89
C PHE A 76 21.18 -30.44 -31.60
N TYR A 77 22.03 -31.10 -30.83
CA TYR A 77 22.91 -32.14 -31.27
C TYR A 77 22.81 -33.27 -30.25
N ALA A 78 22.60 -34.51 -30.73
CA ALA A 78 22.50 -35.67 -29.86
C ALA A 78 23.57 -36.75 -30.25
N LEU A 79 24.19 -37.29 -29.19
CA LEU A 79 25.25 -38.31 -29.30
C LEU A 79 24.85 -39.54 -28.48
N LEU A 80 24.87 -40.73 -29.12
CA LEU A 80 24.59 -42.01 -28.49
C LEU A 80 25.91 -42.72 -28.10
N ASP A 81 25.92 -43.39 -26.96
CA ASP A 81 27.05 -44.23 -26.53
C ASP A 81 27.15 -45.51 -27.36
N THR A 82 26.00 -46.05 -27.77
CA THR A 82 25.84 -47.32 -28.50
C THR A 82 25.48 -47.04 -29.97
N PRO A 83 26.16 -47.66 -30.95
CA PRO A 83 25.77 -47.52 -32.35
C PRO A 83 24.41 -48.17 -32.57
N ALA A 84 23.55 -47.55 -33.32
CA ALA A 84 22.27 -48.13 -33.75
C ALA A 84 22.51 -49.13 -34.88
N ASP A 85 21.71 -50.19 -34.91
CA ASP A 85 21.69 -51.21 -35.96
C ASP A 85 20.95 -50.70 -37.22
N GLU A 86 19.92 -49.89 -37.00
CA GLU A 86 19.18 -49.18 -38.07
C GLU A 86 18.83 -47.74 -37.66
N TYR A 87 18.61 -46.89 -38.60
CA TYR A 87 18.15 -45.54 -38.40
C TYR A 87 17.38 -45.00 -39.60
N THR A 88 16.45 -44.07 -39.38
CA THR A 88 15.75 -43.39 -40.46
C THR A 88 15.16 -42.08 -39.98
N VAL A 89 14.95 -41.17 -40.91
CA VAL A 89 14.23 -39.91 -40.68
C VAL A 89 12.75 -40.08 -41.00
N TRP A 90 11.89 -39.27 -40.35
CA TRP A 90 10.45 -39.30 -40.63
C TRP A 90 9.88 -37.88 -40.75
N LYS A 91 8.76 -37.75 -41.47
CA LYS A 91 8.01 -36.51 -41.66
C LYS A 91 6.52 -36.82 -41.59
N GLY A 92 5.78 -36.04 -40.74
CA GLY A 92 4.42 -36.37 -40.43
C GLY A 92 4.29 -37.74 -39.81
N THR A 93 3.64 -38.66 -40.53
CA THR A 93 3.45 -40.07 -40.06
C THR A 93 4.28 -41.07 -40.90
N SER A 94 5.14 -40.62 -41.79
CA SER A 94 5.81 -41.47 -42.77
C SER A 94 7.33 -41.35 -42.65
N THR A 95 8.00 -42.48 -42.75
CA THR A 95 9.45 -42.56 -42.91
C THR A 95 9.89 -42.03 -44.26
N GLN A 96 11.03 -41.35 -44.31
CA GLN A 96 11.60 -40.79 -45.53
C GLN A 96 12.92 -41.49 -45.91
N SER A 97 13.22 -41.50 -47.21
CA SER A 97 14.53 -41.97 -47.67
C SER A 97 15.59 -40.90 -47.45
N GLY A 98 16.80 -41.32 -47.05
CA GLY A 98 17.92 -40.40 -46.81
C GLY A 98 18.17 -40.17 -45.31
N GLU A 99 19.12 -39.29 -45.03
CA GLU A 99 19.62 -38.97 -43.70
C GLU A 99 19.16 -37.61 -43.18
N GLN A 100 18.44 -36.86 -44.01
CA GLN A 100 17.96 -35.52 -43.66
C GLN A 100 16.51 -35.31 -44.07
N VAL A 101 15.72 -34.62 -43.23
CA VAL A 101 14.38 -34.14 -43.53
C VAL A 101 14.11 -32.79 -42.83
N ASP A 102 13.46 -31.92 -43.59
CA ASP A 102 13.01 -30.62 -43.12
C ASP A 102 11.51 -30.44 -43.41
N ALA A 103 10.84 -29.70 -42.55
CA ALA A 103 9.47 -29.28 -42.77
C ALA A 103 9.26 -27.82 -42.33
N THR A 104 8.32 -27.14 -42.97
CA THR A 104 7.79 -25.85 -42.60
C THR A 104 6.33 -25.96 -42.23
N GLY A 105 5.87 -25.07 -41.36
CA GLY A 105 4.51 -25.12 -40.81
C GLY A 105 4.39 -26.17 -39.71
N THR A 106 3.18 -26.70 -39.54
CA THR A 106 2.83 -27.58 -38.42
C THR A 106 3.21 -29.06 -38.61
N GLU A 107 3.81 -29.41 -39.74
CA GLU A 107 4.24 -30.77 -40.02
C GLU A 107 5.53 -31.07 -39.27
N LYS A 108 5.48 -32.11 -38.41
CA LYS A 108 6.61 -32.48 -37.56
C LYS A 108 7.62 -33.32 -38.31
N THR A 109 8.88 -33.18 -37.91
CA THR A 109 10.00 -34.01 -38.38
C THR A 109 10.74 -34.64 -37.22
N GLY A 110 11.45 -35.73 -37.51
CA GLY A 110 12.25 -36.40 -36.50
C GLY A 110 13.02 -37.58 -37.07
N ALA A 111 13.61 -38.37 -36.21
CA ALA A 111 14.33 -39.59 -36.55
C ALA A 111 14.08 -40.68 -35.52
N TYR A 112 14.34 -41.93 -35.88
CA TYR A 112 14.54 -42.97 -34.90
C TYR A 112 15.85 -43.73 -35.13
N PHE A 113 16.37 -44.24 -33.99
CA PHE A 113 17.50 -45.17 -33.97
C PHE A 113 17.03 -46.51 -33.43
N GLY A 114 17.22 -47.60 -34.15
CA GLY A 114 16.79 -48.95 -33.79
C GLY A 114 17.96 -49.79 -33.32
N PHE A 115 17.66 -50.70 -32.39
CA PHE A 115 18.65 -51.54 -31.72
C PHE A 115 18.11 -52.97 -31.53
N HIS A 116 18.99 -53.94 -31.72
CA HIS A 116 18.76 -55.29 -31.20
C HIS A 116 19.27 -55.31 -29.76
N THR A 117 18.41 -55.41 -28.78
CA THR A 117 18.80 -55.30 -27.36
C THR A 117 18.69 -56.62 -26.61
N THR A 118 19.63 -56.84 -25.68
CA THR A 118 19.54 -57.91 -24.67
C THR A 118 18.85 -57.36 -23.40
N GLU A 119 18.41 -58.31 -22.52
CA GLU A 119 17.75 -57.93 -21.26
C GLU A 119 18.67 -57.05 -20.39
N GLY A 120 18.15 -55.89 -19.99
CA GLY A 120 18.89 -54.92 -19.16
C GLY A 120 19.94 -54.09 -19.91
N GLN A 121 20.03 -54.21 -21.25
CA GLN A 121 20.95 -53.39 -22.04
C GLN A 121 20.63 -51.90 -21.90
N LYS A 122 21.67 -51.15 -21.66
CA LYS A 122 21.57 -49.67 -21.55
C LYS A 122 22.03 -48.99 -22.83
N VAL A 123 21.25 -48.04 -23.30
CA VAL A 123 21.64 -47.09 -24.34
C VAL A 123 21.54 -45.69 -23.74
N ARG A 124 22.62 -44.91 -23.84
CA ARG A 124 22.67 -43.55 -23.29
C ARG A 124 22.76 -42.52 -24.41
N VAL A 125 22.13 -41.36 -24.17
CA VAL A 125 22.09 -40.24 -25.09
C VAL A 125 22.47 -38.95 -24.37
N LYS A 126 23.44 -38.25 -24.91
CA LYS A 126 23.73 -36.84 -24.54
C LYS A 126 23.08 -35.95 -25.56
N VAL A 127 22.37 -34.91 -25.13
CA VAL A 127 21.70 -33.96 -26.01
C VAL A 127 22.15 -32.56 -25.59
N GLY A 128 22.96 -31.89 -26.43
CA GLY A 128 23.25 -30.47 -26.28
C GLY A 128 22.18 -29.62 -26.98
N ILE A 129 21.83 -28.49 -26.43
CA ILE A 129 20.94 -27.49 -27.04
C ILE A 129 21.66 -26.17 -27.21
N SER A 130 21.21 -25.37 -28.16
CA SER A 130 21.68 -23.99 -28.39
C SER A 130 20.61 -23.18 -29.09
N PHE A 131 20.59 -21.85 -28.82
CA PHE A 131 19.76 -20.92 -29.56
C PHE A 131 20.49 -20.27 -30.74
N ILE A 132 21.76 -20.68 -30.99
CA ILE A 132 22.63 -20.09 -32.02
C ILE A 132 22.81 -21.03 -33.23
N SER A 133 23.26 -22.25 -32.98
CA SER A 133 23.54 -23.23 -34.05
C SER A 133 23.71 -24.67 -33.57
N THR A 134 23.69 -25.65 -34.49
CA THR A 134 23.95 -27.05 -34.18
C THR A 134 25.39 -27.30 -33.74
N GLU A 135 26.38 -26.54 -34.29
CA GLU A 135 27.77 -26.58 -33.85
C GLU A 135 27.92 -26.14 -32.39
N LYS A 136 27.20 -25.09 -32.01
CA LYS A 136 27.18 -24.63 -30.60
C LYS A 136 26.47 -25.66 -29.68
N ALA A 137 25.39 -26.26 -30.14
CA ALA A 137 24.71 -27.34 -29.42
C ALA A 137 25.66 -28.55 -29.24
N LYS A 138 26.45 -28.89 -30.27
CA LYS A 138 27.47 -29.92 -30.16
C LYS A 138 28.55 -29.59 -29.13
N ALA A 139 29.00 -28.31 -29.09
CA ALA A 139 30.00 -27.85 -28.14
C ALA A 139 29.45 -27.93 -26.68
N ASN A 140 28.19 -27.64 -26.47
CA ASN A 140 27.55 -27.64 -25.16
C ASN A 140 27.47 -29.07 -24.55
N ILE A 141 27.61 -30.14 -25.33
CA ILE A 141 27.72 -31.51 -24.77
C ILE A 141 28.97 -31.67 -23.88
N SER A 142 29.96 -30.82 -24.01
CA SER A 142 31.18 -30.84 -23.16
C SER A 142 30.83 -30.61 -21.67
N GLU A 143 29.67 -30.06 -21.35
CA GLU A 143 29.16 -29.96 -19.98
C GLU A 143 28.89 -31.33 -19.35
N LEU A 144 28.79 -32.38 -20.15
CA LEU A 144 28.58 -33.75 -19.73
C LEU A 144 29.84 -34.60 -20.02
N PRO A 145 30.91 -34.44 -19.19
CA PRO A 145 32.20 -35.07 -19.50
C PRO A 145 32.19 -36.61 -19.38
N SER A 146 31.26 -37.17 -18.64
CA SER A 146 31.20 -38.61 -18.33
C SER A 146 29.98 -39.26 -18.98
N TRP A 147 30.12 -40.58 -19.29
CA TRP A 147 28.99 -41.45 -19.62
C TRP A 147 28.41 -42.17 -18.40
N ASP A 148 28.90 -41.90 -17.20
CA ASP A 148 28.28 -42.34 -15.95
C ASP A 148 27.10 -41.42 -15.55
N PHE A 149 25.90 -41.99 -15.58
CA PHE A 149 24.69 -41.25 -15.25
C PHE A 149 24.70 -40.71 -13.82
N ASP A 150 25.19 -41.50 -12.86
CA ASP A 150 25.18 -41.15 -11.45
C ASP A 150 26.21 -40.05 -11.16
N GLU A 151 27.34 -39.98 -11.88
CA GLU A 151 28.28 -38.87 -11.81
C GLU A 151 27.63 -37.56 -12.25
N ILE A 152 26.98 -37.53 -13.41
CA ILE A 152 26.31 -36.30 -13.92
C ILE A 152 25.17 -35.88 -13.02
N ARG A 153 24.32 -36.87 -12.58
CA ARG A 153 23.23 -36.56 -11.64
C ARG A 153 23.74 -35.96 -10.34
N ASN A 154 24.81 -36.53 -9.77
CA ASN A 154 25.38 -36.05 -8.52
C ASN A 154 26.01 -34.63 -8.66
N ALA A 155 26.57 -34.29 -9.84
CA ALA A 155 27.01 -32.93 -10.13
C ALA A 155 25.82 -31.94 -10.13
N GLY A 156 24.70 -32.31 -10.77
CA GLY A 156 23.47 -31.49 -10.74
C GLY A 156 22.90 -31.33 -9.32
N ILE A 157 22.89 -32.42 -8.52
CA ILE A 157 22.49 -32.36 -7.11
C ILE A 157 23.40 -31.42 -6.31
N ALA A 158 24.70 -31.43 -6.57
CA ALA A 158 25.64 -30.55 -5.90
C ALA A 158 25.38 -29.07 -6.22
N GLN A 159 25.09 -28.74 -7.48
CA GLN A 159 24.72 -27.38 -7.88
C GLN A 159 23.43 -26.90 -7.19
N TRP A 160 22.37 -27.72 -7.15
CA TRP A 160 21.15 -27.39 -6.43
C TRP A 160 21.37 -27.25 -4.92
N LYS A 161 22.21 -28.10 -4.31
CA LYS A 161 22.57 -27.95 -2.90
C LYS A 161 23.28 -26.65 -2.61
N GLU A 162 24.09 -26.14 -3.50
CA GLU A 162 24.74 -24.81 -3.36
C GLU A 162 23.70 -23.70 -3.26
N VAL A 163 22.60 -23.77 -4.02
CA VAL A 163 21.50 -22.82 -3.94
C VAL A 163 20.66 -23.05 -2.69
N LEU A 164 20.24 -24.29 -2.43
CA LEU A 164 19.34 -24.59 -1.32
C LEU A 164 20.01 -24.39 0.05
N ASN A 165 21.33 -24.57 0.14
CA ASN A 165 22.09 -24.32 1.37
C ASN A 165 22.38 -22.83 1.64
N THR A 166 21.92 -21.91 0.79
CA THR A 166 21.99 -20.48 1.12
C THR A 166 21.14 -20.15 2.34
N VAL A 167 20.11 -20.96 2.63
CA VAL A 167 19.31 -20.82 3.85
C VAL A 167 19.12 -22.19 4.49
N GLU A 168 19.43 -22.31 5.77
CA GLU A 168 19.16 -23.49 6.58
C GLU A 168 18.10 -23.17 7.62
N VAL A 169 17.09 -24.04 7.77
CA VAL A 169 15.96 -23.82 8.69
C VAL A 169 15.75 -24.99 9.65
N GLU A 170 15.43 -24.65 10.91
CA GLU A 170 15.09 -25.62 11.94
C GLU A 170 13.61 -25.52 12.32
N GLY A 171 12.83 -26.58 12.11
CA GLY A 171 11.39 -26.62 12.34
C GLY A 171 10.82 -27.99 12.01
N ASN A 172 9.49 -28.07 11.87
CA ASN A 172 8.84 -29.32 11.48
C ASN A 172 9.09 -29.67 10.00
N ASP A 173 8.92 -30.92 9.63
CA ASP A 173 9.27 -31.41 8.29
C ASP A 173 8.36 -30.87 7.18
N ASN A 174 7.09 -30.57 7.49
CA ASN A 174 6.18 -30.02 6.50
C ASN A 174 6.60 -28.59 6.10
N ASP A 175 6.86 -27.72 7.09
CA ASP A 175 7.31 -26.34 6.83
C ASP A 175 8.65 -26.33 6.09
N LYS A 176 9.59 -27.24 6.45
CA LYS A 176 10.84 -27.41 5.69
C LYS A 176 10.59 -27.86 4.25
N THR A 177 9.67 -28.80 4.04
CA THR A 177 9.33 -29.28 2.69
C THR A 177 8.80 -28.13 1.84
N ILE A 178 7.86 -27.33 2.37
CA ILE A 178 7.33 -26.16 1.66
C ILE A 178 8.44 -25.16 1.40
N PHE A 179 9.27 -24.85 2.40
CA PHE A 179 10.36 -23.88 2.29
C PHE A 179 11.37 -24.22 1.19
N TYR A 180 11.89 -25.45 1.19
CA TYR A 180 12.88 -25.84 0.18
C TYR A 180 12.27 -26.05 -1.21
N SER A 181 11.01 -26.46 -1.29
CA SER A 181 10.27 -26.51 -2.57
C SER A 181 10.08 -25.09 -3.12
N ALA A 182 9.70 -24.13 -2.27
CA ALA A 182 9.57 -22.74 -2.63
C ALA A 182 10.92 -22.14 -3.07
N LEU A 183 12.00 -22.46 -2.35
CA LEU A 183 13.35 -21.99 -2.73
C LEU A 183 13.79 -22.55 -4.09
N TYR A 184 13.48 -23.83 -4.36
CA TYR A 184 13.71 -24.43 -5.66
C TYR A 184 12.92 -23.70 -6.76
N HIS A 185 11.61 -23.48 -6.57
CA HIS A 185 10.77 -22.78 -7.54
C HIS A 185 11.25 -21.36 -7.82
N ALA A 186 11.62 -20.60 -6.80
CA ALA A 186 12.08 -19.23 -6.94
C ALA A 186 13.33 -19.09 -7.83
N PHE A 187 14.19 -20.14 -7.89
CA PHE A 187 15.42 -20.12 -8.67
C PHE A 187 15.31 -20.72 -10.09
N LEU A 188 14.10 -21.14 -10.52
CA LEU A 188 13.91 -21.69 -11.87
C LEU A 188 13.99 -20.62 -12.99
N GLN A 189 13.55 -19.41 -12.70
CA GLN A 189 13.51 -18.30 -13.65
C GLN A 189 14.08 -17.01 -13.03
N PRO A 190 14.54 -16.02 -13.84
CA PRO A 190 14.76 -16.08 -15.28
C PRO A 190 15.88 -17.06 -15.65
N THR A 191 15.87 -17.54 -16.90
CA THR A 191 16.82 -18.54 -17.39
C THR A 191 18.14 -17.87 -17.81
N ASP A 192 19.27 -18.32 -17.26
CA ASP A 192 20.60 -17.88 -17.71
C ASP A 192 20.92 -18.52 -19.07
N ARG A 193 20.98 -17.67 -20.08
CA ARG A 193 21.31 -18.01 -21.47
C ARG A 193 22.58 -17.31 -21.94
N THR A 194 23.47 -16.96 -21.03
CA THR A 194 24.74 -16.33 -21.33
C THR A 194 25.53 -17.12 -22.36
N GLY A 195 25.95 -16.43 -23.44
CA GLY A 195 26.62 -17.05 -24.59
C GLY A 195 25.70 -17.79 -25.57
N GLU A 196 24.36 -17.68 -25.40
CA GLU A 196 23.32 -18.28 -26.24
C GLU A 196 22.37 -17.21 -26.83
N ASN A 197 22.76 -15.95 -26.85
CA ASN A 197 21.96 -14.89 -27.49
C ASN A 197 22.14 -14.95 -29.04
N PRO A 198 21.07 -15.20 -29.82
CA PRO A 198 21.16 -15.24 -31.28
C PRO A 198 21.01 -13.87 -31.94
N LEU A 199 20.68 -12.80 -31.22
CA LEU A 199 20.30 -11.51 -31.79
C LEU A 199 21.47 -10.54 -31.89
N TRP A 200 22.41 -10.55 -30.94
CA TRP A 200 23.59 -9.73 -30.88
C TRP A 200 24.73 -10.39 -30.10
N GLU A 201 25.95 -9.98 -30.40
CA GLU A 201 27.13 -10.39 -29.63
C GLU A 201 27.35 -9.38 -28.48
N SER A 202 27.50 -9.86 -27.26
CA SER A 202 27.81 -9.06 -26.07
C SER A 202 28.71 -9.84 -25.13
N ALA A 203 29.52 -9.12 -24.36
CA ALA A 203 30.26 -9.67 -23.23
C ALA A 203 29.43 -9.68 -21.93
N GLU A 204 28.26 -9.02 -21.92
CA GLU A 204 27.37 -8.99 -20.81
C GLU A 204 26.62 -10.32 -20.63
N PRO A 205 26.15 -10.64 -19.43
CA PRO A 205 25.24 -11.76 -19.22
C PRO A 205 23.97 -11.63 -20.07
N TYR A 206 23.40 -12.75 -20.45
CA TYR A 206 22.12 -12.78 -21.15
C TYR A 206 21.14 -13.69 -20.45
N PHE A 207 20.06 -13.10 -19.95
CA PHE A 207 18.93 -13.81 -19.36
C PHE A 207 17.71 -13.68 -20.27
N ASP A 208 16.90 -14.73 -20.30
CA ASP A 208 15.59 -14.77 -20.96
C ASP A 208 14.57 -15.42 -20.00
N ASP A 209 13.31 -15.50 -20.42
CA ASP A 209 12.22 -16.00 -19.58
C ASP A 209 11.99 -15.15 -18.32
N TYR A 210 12.03 -13.82 -18.50
CA TYR A 210 11.42 -12.89 -17.56
C TYR A 210 9.92 -12.97 -17.74
N TYR A 211 9.29 -13.92 -17.08
CA TYR A 211 7.89 -14.24 -17.33
C TYR A 211 6.99 -13.04 -17.01
N ALA A 212 7.14 -12.47 -15.80
CA ALA A 212 6.37 -11.34 -15.34
C ALA A 212 7.17 -10.56 -14.27
N ILE A 213 7.85 -9.48 -14.66
CA ILE A 213 8.58 -8.64 -13.69
C ILE A 213 7.60 -7.92 -12.76
N TRP A 214 6.39 -7.61 -13.23
CA TRP A 214 5.25 -7.15 -12.42
C TRP A 214 5.06 -7.94 -11.12
N ASP A 215 5.31 -9.24 -11.13
CA ASP A 215 5.18 -10.13 -9.99
C ASP A 215 6.52 -10.31 -9.27
N THR A 216 7.57 -10.63 -10.02
CA THR A 216 8.87 -11.06 -9.47
C THR A 216 9.63 -9.94 -8.77
N PHE A 217 9.43 -8.68 -9.13
CA PHE A 217 10.11 -7.56 -8.48
C PHE A 217 9.75 -7.43 -6.99
N ARG A 218 8.57 -7.92 -6.58
CA ARG A 218 8.04 -7.73 -5.22
C ARG A 218 8.76 -8.60 -4.18
N ALA A 219 9.22 -9.79 -4.58
CA ALA A 219 9.85 -10.73 -3.67
C ALA A 219 10.99 -11.53 -4.31
N THR A 220 10.83 -12.11 -5.52
CA THR A 220 11.83 -13.00 -6.14
C THR A 220 13.17 -12.31 -6.37
N HIS A 221 13.19 -11.13 -6.98
CA HIS A 221 14.42 -10.37 -7.20
C HIS A 221 15.04 -9.84 -5.91
N PRO A 222 14.30 -9.30 -4.91
CA PRO A 222 14.83 -9.04 -3.59
C PRO A 222 15.43 -10.26 -2.89
N LEU A 223 14.87 -11.47 -3.12
CA LEU A 223 15.42 -12.72 -2.59
C LEU A 223 16.78 -13.04 -3.24
N PHE A 224 16.90 -12.86 -4.56
CA PHE A 224 18.20 -13.01 -5.23
C PHE A 224 19.22 -11.98 -4.75
N ALA A 225 18.80 -10.72 -4.58
CA ALA A 225 19.68 -9.68 -4.06
C ALA A 225 20.23 -10.00 -2.65
N LEU A 226 19.44 -10.74 -1.86
CA LEU A 226 19.86 -11.18 -0.53
C LEU A 226 20.72 -12.45 -0.56
N LEU A 227 20.30 -13.48 -1.29
CA LEU A 227 20.88 -14.82 -1.23
C LEU A 227 21.97 -15.08 -2.29
N LYS A 228 21.86 -14.46 -3.47
CA LYS A 228 22.79 -14.63 -4.62
C LYS A 228 22.97 -13.27 -5.33
N PRO A 229 23.59 -12.26 -4.67
CA PRO A 229 23.69 -10.91 -5.19
C PRO A 229 24.43 -10.82 -6.55
N SER A 230 25.37 -11.71 -6.83
CA SER A 230 26.03 -11.79 -8.13
C SER A 230 25.06 -12.16 -9.26
N ARG A 231 24.18 -13.16 -9.02
CA ARG A 231 23.13 -13.52 -9.97
C ARG A 231 22.17 -12.35 -10.23
N GLN A 232 21.74 -11.66 -9.18
CA GLN A 232 20.87 -10.48 -9.33
C GLN A 232 21.58 -9.35 -10.09
N ALA A 233 22.85 -9.13 -9.85
CA ALA A 233 23.63 -8.16 -10.61
C ALA A 233 23.73 -8.54 -12.10
N ASP A 234 23.96 -9.79 -12.43
CA ASP A 234 23.99 -10.30 -13.80
C ASP A 234 22.62 -10.16 -14.49
N ILE A 235 21.52 -10.42 -13.79
CA ILE A 235 20.16 -10.18 -14.29
C ILE A 235 19.96 -8.72 -14.65
N VAL A 236 20.33 -7.77 -13.77
CA VAL A 236 20.20 -6.34 -14.03
C VAL A 236 21.10 -5.90 -15.20
N ARG A 237 22.32 -6.41 -15.29
CA ARG A 237 23.23 -6.15 -16.44
C ARG A 237 22.63 -6.64 -17.75
N SER A 238 22.03 -7.83 -17.75
CA SER A 238 21.32 -8.37 -18.92
C SER A 238 20.16 -7.47 -19.36
N MET A 239 19.38 -6.93 -18.42
CA MET A 239 18.28 -6.01 -18.75
C MET A 239 18.78 -4.70 -19.37
N ILE A 240 19.91 -4.17 -18.89
CA ILE A 240 20.55 -2.98 -19.44
C ILE A 240 21.12 -3.27 -20.84
N ASP A 241 21.73 -4.45 -21.06
CA ASP A 241 22.25 -4.88 -22.37
C ASP A 241 21.11 -5.03 -23.40
N ILE A 242 19.95 -5.59 -22.98
CA ILE A 242 18.75 -5.65 -23.82
C ILE A 242 18.28 -4.23 -24.18
N TYR A 243 18.23 -3.30 -23.23
CA TYR A 243 17.90 -1.91 -23.52
C TYR A 243 18.84 -1.27 -24.54
N GLU A 244 20.14 -1.49 -24.43
CA GLU A 244 21.13 -0.93 -25.35
C GLU A 244 20.94 -1.42 -26.80
N HIS A 245 20.46 -2.64 -27.01
CA HIS A 245 20.28 -3.26 -28.31
C HIS A 245 18.85 -3.17 -28.85
N GLU A 246 17.83 -3.24 -27.99
CA GLU A 246 16.42 -3.25 -28.41
C GLU A 246 15.69 -1.93 -28.06
N GLY A 247 16.30 -1.04 -27.27
CA GLY A 247 15.78 0.30 -26.96
C GLY A 247 14.92 0.40 -25.71
N TYR A 248 14.46 -0.73 -25.12
CA TYR A 248 13.71 -0.78 -23.87
C TYR A 248 14.17 -1.97 -23.01
N MET A 249 14.12 -1.78 -21.67
CA MET A 249 14.27 -2.90 -20.77
C MET A 249 13.01 -3.79 -20.82
N PRO A 250 13.14 -5.12 -20.59
CA PRO A 250 11.98 -5.98 -20.52
C PRO A 250 11.15 -5.71 -19.26
N ASP A 251 9.82 -5.82 -19.35
CA ASP A 251 8.91 -6.03 -18.24
C ASP A 251 8.34 -7.47 -18.26
N GLY A 252 8.38 -8.08 -19.43
CA GLY A 252 8.24 -9.49 -19.71
C GLY A 252 9.07 -9.83 -20.93
N ARG A 253 9.70 -11.03 -20.96
CA ARG A 253 10.51 -11.48 -22.09
C ARG A 253 10.52 -12.99 -22.15
N SER A 254 10.29 -13.56 -23.31
CA SER A 254 10.46 -14.96 -23.59
C SER A 254 10.72 -15.21 -25.08
N GLY A 255 11.55 -16.20 -25.40
CA GLY A 255 11.87 -16.54 -26.78
C GLY A 255 12.58 -15.40 -27.51
N ASN A 256 13.51 -14.70 -26.84
CA ASN A 256 14.27 -13.57 -27.35
C ASN A 256 13.41 -12.33 -27.74
N CYS A 257 12.25 -12.15 -27.15
CA CYS A 257 11.33 -11.08 -27.51
C CYS A 257 10.72 -10.45 -26.24
N ASN A 258 10.75 -9.11 -26.14
CA ASN A 258 10.00 -8.39 -25.13
C ASN A 258 8.49 -8.54 -25.39
N GLY A 259 7.69 -8.61 -24.33
CA GLY A 259 6.23 -8.72 -24.48
C GLY A 259 5.49 -8.60 -23.16
N ARG A 260 4.18 -8.46 -23.26
CA ARG A 260 3.21 -8.45 -22.15
C ARG A 260 3.60 -7.57 -20.98
N VAL A 261 3.83 -6.29 -21.23
CA VAL A 261 3.86 -5.28 -20.16
C VAL A 261 2.55 -5.34 -19.40
N GLN A 262 2.62 -5.47 -18.07
CA GLN A 262 1.45 -5.63 -17.20
C GLN A 262 1.01 -4.29 -16.60
N GLY A 263 1.47 -3.92 -15.43
CA GLY A 263 1.00 -2.73 -14.71
C GLY A 263 1.92 -1.52 -14.81
N GLY A 264 3.23 -1.74 -14.78
CA GLY A 264 4.25 -0.69 -14.76
C GLY A 264 5.45 -1.00 -15.62
N SER A 265 6.52 -0.22 -15.50
CA SER A 265 7.86 -0.53 -15.97
C SER A 265 8.69 -1.02 -14.77
N ASN A 266 8.32 -2.19 -14.23
CA ASN A 266 8.82 -2.64 -12.93
C ASN A 266 10.31 -3.06 -12.93
N SER A 267 10.94 -3.19 -14.10
CA SER A 267 12.40 -3.22 -14.26
C SER A 267 13.10 -2.01 -13.62
N ASP A 268 12.43 -0.85 -13.57
CA ASP A 268 12.92 0.34 -12.89
C ASP A 268 13.13 0.08 -11.39
N VAL A 269 12.23 -0.67 -10.77
CA VAL A 269 12.30 -1.03 -9.34
C VAL A 269 13.46 -1.98 -9.07
N LEU A 270 13.77 -2.90 -10.02
CA LEU A 270 14.92 -3.81 -9.88
C LEU A 270 16.25 -3.06 -9.84
N ILE A 271 16.39 -2.02 -10.68
CA ILE A 271 17.61 -1.20 -10.69
C ILE A 271 17.72 -0.40 -9.39
N ALA A 272 16.61 0.17 -8.91
CA ALA A 272 16.59 0.86 -7.64
C ALA A 272 16.91 -0.08 -6.46
N ASP A 273 16.36 -1.29 -6.45
CA ASP A 273 16.65 -2.31 -5.44
C ASP A 273 18.13 -2.70 -5.44
N ALA A 274 18.71 -2.87 -6.64
CA ALA A 274 20.13 -3.19 -6.79
C ALA A 274 21.06 -2.09 -6.27
N ILE A 275 20.80 -0.81 -6.59
CA ILE A 275 21.67 0.29 -6.18
C ILE A 275 21.57 0.57 -4.66
N VAL A 276 20.38 0.50 -4.06
CA VAL A 276 20.24 0.73 -2.61
C VAL A 276 20.86 -0.40 -1.80
N LYS A 277 20.92 -1.62 -2.34
CA LYS A 277 21.59 -2.79 -1.78
C LYS A 277 23.08 -2.90 -2.16
N ASN A 278 23.60 -1.93 -2.89
CA ASN A 278 24.99 -1.82 -3.31
C ASN A 278 25.51 -3.04 -4.12
N LEU A 279 24.69 -3.58 -5.02
CA LEU A 279 25.11 -4.68 -5.90
C LEU A 279 26.22 -4.22 -6.83
N PRO A 280 27.36 -4.96 -6.95
CA PRO A 280 28.51 -4.54 -7.72
C PRO A 280 28.40 -4.88 -9.20
N GLY A 281 29.22 -4.21 -10.03
CA GLY A 281 29.42 -4.58 -11.44
C GLY A 281 28.33 -4.09 -12.40
N ILE A 282 27.37 -3.31 -11.93
CA ILE A 282 26.26 -2.75 -12.73
C ILE A 282 26.62 -1.34 -13.17
N ASP A 283 26.39 -1.01 -14.44
CA ASP A 283 26.45 0.36 -14.95
C ASP A 283 25.14 1.10 -14.65
N TYR A 284 25.08 1.67 -13.47
CA TYR A 284 23.89 2.38 -13.00
C TYR A 284 23.59 3.68 -13.77
N GLU A 285 24.59 4.27 -14.45
CA GLU A 285 24.34 5.43 -15.33
C GLU A 285 23.53 5.01 -16.56
N LYS A 286 23.88 3.89 -17.18
CA LYS A 286 23.08 3.30 -18.27
C LYS A 286 21.73 2.81 -17.78
N GLY A 287 21.68 2.18 -16.59
CA GLY A 287 20.45 1.79 -15.95
C GLY A 287 19.50 2.97 -15.76
N LEU A 288 19.98 4.10 -15.23
CA LEU A 288 19.20 5.33 -15.10
C LEU A 288 18.71 5.86 -16.46
N ALA A 289 19.53 5.82 -17.50
CA ALA A 289 19.13 6.23 -18.85
C ALA A 289 17.99 5.35 -19.39
N ALA A 290 18.05 4.03 -19.18
CA ALA A 290 16.98 3.10 -19.54
C ALA A 290 15.67 3.37 -18.80
N MET A 291 15.73 3.62 -17.50
CA MET A 291 14.57 3.99 -16.67
C MET A 291 13.93 5.30 -17.14
N ILE A 292 14.75 6.32 -17.44
CA ILE A 292 14.27 7.61 -17.97
C ILE A 292 13.63 7.40 -19.35
N LYS A 293 14.19 6.53 -20.21
CA LYS A 293 13.56 6.18 -21.49
C LYS A 293 12.16 5.63 -21.33
N ASN A 294 11.95 4.69 -20.38
CA ASN A 294 10.63 4.17 -20.03
C ASN A 294 9.66 5.29 -19.62
N ALA A 295 10.15 6.27 -18.85
CA ALA A 295 9.33 7.33 -18.26
C ALA A 295 9.00 8.50 -19.20
N GLU A 296 9.78 8.69 -20.28
CA GLU A 296 9.65 9.89 -21.13
C GLU A 296 9.21 9.58 -22.56
N VAL A 297 9.39 8.35 -23.03
CA VAL A 297 9.15 8.03 -24.44
C VAL A 297 8.16 6.89 -24.55
N GLU A 298 7.03 7.15 -25.21
CA GLU A 298 6.05 6.11 -25.51
C GLU A 298 6.60 5.16 -26.58
N PRO A 299 6.57 3.83 -26.33
CA PRO A 299 7.02 2.85 -27.31
C PRO A 299 6.01 2.70 -28.46
N GLU A 300 6.45 2.14 -29.59
CA GLU A 300 5.54 1.81 -30.70
C GLU A 300 4.46 0.82 -30.30
N ASN A 301 4.79 -0.14 -29.43
CA ASN A 301 3.85 -1.10 -28.87
C ASN A 301 3.93 -1.15 -27.35
N PRO A 302 3.10 -0.36 -26.64
CA PRO A 302 3.12 -0.29 -25.17
C PRO A 302 2.60 -1.57 -24.47
N ARG A 303 2.17 -2.57 -25.23
CA ARG A 303 1.85 -3.90 -24.68
C ARG A 303 3.08 -4.79 -24.60
N ASN A 304 4.15 -4.47 -25.33
CA ASN A 304 5.36 -5.26 -25.37
C ASN A 304 6.49 -4.66 -24.54
N GLU A 305 6.53 -3.34 -24.43
CA GLU A 305 7.66 -2.64 -23.80
C GLU A 305 7.28 -1.24 -23.31
N GLY A 306 8.10 -0.66 -22.43
CA GLY A 306 7.96 0.69 -21.94
C GLY A 306 6.66 0.97 -21.20
N ARG A 307 6.22 2.25 -21.20
CA ARG A 307 4.99 2.70 -20.52
C ARG A 307 3.95 3.16 -21.56
N GLY A 308 2.73 2.62 -21.50
CA GLY A 308 1.61 3.09 -22.31
C GLY A 308 0.92 4.30 -21.69
N GLY A 309 0.54 5.29 -22.53
CA GLY A 309 -0.09 6.53 -22.09
C GLY A 309 0.87 7.51 -21.42
N VAL A 310 2.17 7.41 -21.73
CA VAL A 310 3.21 8.20 -21.08
C VAL A 310 3.09 9.70 -21.37
N GLU A 311 2.62 10.08 -22.56
CA GLU A 311 2.37 11.48 -22.90
C GLU A 311 1.27 12.09 -22.00
N GLU A 312 0.19 11.36 -21.81
CA GLU A 312 -0.91 11.79 -20.91
C GLU A 312 -0.42 11.88 -19.46
N TYR A 313 0.31 10.85 -19.00
CA TYR A 313 0.86 10.83 -17.65
C TYR A 313 1.81 11.99 -17.39
N ASN A 314 2.70 12.31 -18.33
CA ASN A 314 3.68 13.38 -18.21
C ASN A 314 3.04 14.78 -18.23
N THR A 315 1.90 14.94 -18.90
CA THR A 315 1.21 16.23 -19.03
C THR A 315 0.15 16.47 -17.97
N LYS A 316 -0.59 15.42 -17.55
CA LYS A 316 -1.70 15.52 -16.61
C LYS A 316 -1.37 14.99 -15.20
N GLY A 317 -0.28 14.24 -15.05
CA GLY A 317 0.07 13.56 -13.80
C GLY A 317 -0.79 12.33 -13.50
N TYR A 318 -1.58 11.84 -14.46
CA TYR A 318 -2.35 10.60 -14.35
C TYR A 318 -2.71 10.06 -15.74
N ILE A 319 -3.18 8.84 -15.80
CA ILE A 319 -3.72 8.19 -17.01
C ILE A 319 -5.23 8.10 -16.87
N SER A 320 -5.95 8.57 -17.91
CA SER A 320 -7.41 8.51 -17.95
C SER A 320 -7.91 7.16 -18.48
N THR A 321 -9.23 6.92 -18.36
CA THR A 321 -9.89 5.70 -18.86
C THR A 321 -9.85 5.52 -20.38
N VAL A 322 -9.26 6.44 -21.11
CA VAL A 322 -8.98 6.28 -22.56
C VAL A 322 -7.91 5.21 -22.78
N THR A 323 -6.97 5.08 -21.84
CA THR A 323 -5.92 4.08 -21.85
C THR A 323 -6.27 2.93 -20.89
N GLU A 324 -6.08 1.69 -21.31
CA GLU A 324 -6.28 0.51 -20.47
C GLU A 324 -5.44 0.55 -19.20
N ARG A 325 -5.92 -0.07 -18.12
CA ARG A 325 -5.22 -0.20 -16.83
C ARG A 325 -4.86 1.15 -16.19
N SER A 326 -5.64 2.18 -16.50
CA SER A 326 -5.34 3.57 -16.15
C SER A 326 -5.09 3.81 -14.66
N GLY A 327 -5.89 3.17 -13.80
CA GLY A 327 -5.72 3.24 -12.35
C GLY A 327 -4.41 2.60 -11.91
N THR A 328 -4.19 1.34 -12.29
CA THR A 328 -2.95 0.61 -11.97
C THR A 328 -1.73 1.32 -12.51
N ARG A 329 -1.72 1.70 -13.79
CA ARG A 329 -0.57 2.38 -14.42
C ARG A 329 -0.22 3.68 -13.72
N THR A 330 -1.20 4.48 -13.31
CA THR A 330 -0.91 5.73 -12.59
C THR A 330 -0.20 5.48 -11.26
N PHE A 331 -0.63 4.49 -10.48
CA PHE A 331 -0.01 4.13 -9.21
C PHE A 331 1.36 3.49 -9.41
N GLU A 332 1.48 2.57 -10.35
CA GLU A 332 2.75 1.92 -10.70
C GLU A 332 3.79 2.93 -11.22
N TYR A 333 3.39 3.83 -12.11
CA TYR A 333 4.34 4.82 -12.66
C TYR A 333 4.81 5.79 -11.58
N ALA A 334 3.97 6.14 -10.60
CA ALA A 334 4.39 6.92 -9.45
C ALA A 334 5.46 6.18 -8.63
N TYR A 335 5.32 4.87 -8.45
CA TYR A 335 6.32 4.05 -7.78
C TYR A 335 7.59 3.89 -8.62
N CYS A 336 7.48 3.64 -9.93
CA CYS A 336 8.63 3.58 -10.84
C CYS A 336 9.38 4.93 -10.89
N ASP A 337 8.66 6.07 -10.83
CA ASP A 337 9.29 7.40 -10.76
C ASP A 337 10.05 7.59 -9.44
N TYR A 338 9.55 7.07 -8.31
CA TYR A 338 10.32 7.03 -7.07
C TYR A 338 11.60 6.18 -7.20
N ALA A 339 11.53 5.06 -7.93
CA ALA A 339 12.71 4.25 -8.23
C ALA A 339 13.74 5.03 -9.04
N ILE A 340 13.33 5.79 -10.07
CA ILE A 340 14.20 6.68 -10.83
C ILE A 340 14.84 7.74 -9.91
N ALA A 341 14.04 8.39 -9.06
CA ALA A 341 14.54 9.36 -8.08
C ALA A 341 15.59 8.74 -7.15
N THR A 342 15.34 7.52 -6.67
CA THR A 342 16.26 6.78 -5.80
C THR A 342 17.62 6.55 -6.46
N VAL A 343 17.63 6.07 -7.71
CA VAL A 343 18.86 5.84 -8.47
C VAL A 343 19.56 7.18 -8.75
N ALA A 344 18.83 8.19 -9.21
CA ALA A 344 19.39 9.52 -9.48
C ALA A 344 20.05 10.13 -8.25
N LYS A 345 19.42 10.01 -7.07
CA LYS A 345 19.97 10.47 -5.78
C LYS A 345 21.30 9.79 -5.47
N LYS A 346 21.36 8.46 -5.62
CA LYS A 346 22.60 7.67 -5.37
C LYS A 346 23.72 8.03 -6.33
N LEU A 347 23.39 8.43 -7.57
CA LEU A 347 24.34 8.89 -8.58
C LEU A 347 24.64 10.40 -8.51
N GLY A 348 24.04 11.13 -7.56
CA GLY A 348 24.25 12.58 -7.41
C GLY A 348 23.60 13.43 -8.50
N LYS A 349 22.60 12.93 -9.23
CA LYS A 349 21.89 13.64 -10.31
C LYS A 349 20.71 14.43 -9.73
N GLN A 350 21.01 15.57 -9.11
CA GLN A 350 20.04 16.32 -8.30
C GLN A 350 18.78 16.73 -9.08
N ASP A 351 18.92 17.30 -10.29
CA ASP A 351 17.77 17.76 -11.08
C ASP A 351 16.84 16.59 -11.46
N VAL A 352 17.42 15.42 -11.78
CA VAL A 352 16.67 14.19 -12.09
C VAL A 352 15.96 13.68 -10.82
N TYR A 353 16.68 13.68 -9.69
CA TYR A 353 16.11 13.29 -8.40
C TYR A 353 14.88 14.12 -8.05
N GLU A 354 14.97 15.46 -8.10
CA GLU A 354 13.87 16.36 -7.75
C GLU A 354 12.66 16.16 -8.68
N LYS A 355 12.89 16.12 -9.99
CA LYS A 355 11.84 15.89 -11.00
C LYS A 355 11.04 14.61 -10.72
N TYR A 356 11.73 13.49 -10.56
CA TYR A 356 11.05 12.20 -10.41
C TYR A 356 10.52 11.97 -8.99
N LEU A 357 11.14 12.60 -7.99
CA LEU A 357 10.58 12.59 -6.65
C LEU A 357 9.24 13.34 -6.61
N GLU A 358 9.11 14.49 -7.27
CA GLU A 358 7.84 15.21 -7.42
C GLU A 358 6.80 14.34 -8.14
N ARG A 359 7.18 13.73 -9.28
CA ARG A 359 6.28 12.86 -10.06
C ARG A 359 5.82 11.63 -9.28
N SER A 360 6.60 11.15 -8.33
CA SER A 360 6.21 10.02 -7.47
C SER A 360 4.96 10.29 -6.63
N ASN A 361 4.49 11.54 -6.55
CA ASN A 361 3.20 11.91 -5.93
C ASN A 361 2.00 11.76 -6.86
N ASN A 362 2.19 11.45 -8.12
CA ASN A 362 1.11 11.42 -9.12
C ASN A 362 0.00 10.40 -8.80
N TRP A 363 0.23 9.40 -7.93
CA TRP A 363 -0.82 8.54 -7.42
C TRP A 363 -1.96 9.33 -6.75
N LYS A 364 -1.66 10.49 -6.12
CA LYS A 364 -2.64 11.38 -5.47
C LYS A 364 -3.65 11.95 -6.46
N ASN A 365 -3.30 12.07 -7.75
CA ASN A 365 -4.19 12.59 -8.79
C ASN A 365 -5.36 11.67 -9.15
N LEU A 366 -5.26 10.38 -8.82
CA LEU A 366 -6.35 9.40 -8.90
C LEU A 366 -6.86 8.97 -7.52
N TRP A 367 -6.47 9.65 -6.45
CA TRP A 367 -7.06 9.45 -5.13
C TRP A 367 -8.26 10.36 -4.96
N ASN A 368 -9.47 9.79 -4.88
CA ASN A 368 -10.70 10.56 -4.71
C ASN A 368 -11.21 10.48 -3.27
N ASP A 369 -11.02 11.53 -2.50
CA ASP A 369 -11.43 11.64 -1.09
C ASP A 369 -12.95 11.58 -0.89
N ASN A 370 -13.75 11.75 -1.96
CA ASN A 370 -15.21 11.75 -1.90
C ASN A 370 -15.84 10.35 -2.01
N ILE A 371 -15.04 9.35 -2.43
CA ILE A 371 -15.53 7.97 -2.47
C ILE A 371 -15.56 7.40 -1.06
N ASN A 372 -16.72 6.88 -0.68
CA ASN A 372 -16.94 6.26 0.63
C ASN A 372 -17.28 4.78 0.46
N SER A 373 -16.63 3.93 1.23
CA SER A 373 -16.95 2.51 1.31
C SER A 373 -16.65 1.95 2.69
N LEU A 374 -17.59 1.21 3.27
CA LEU A 374 -17.44 0.58 4.59
C LEU A 374 -17.06 1.57 5.71
N GLY A 375 -17.47 2.83 5.58
CA GLY A 375 -17.15 3.90 6.55
C GLY A 375 -15.79 4.56 6.37
N PHE A 376 -15.04 4.22 5.30
CA PHE A 376 -13.76 4.84 4.96
C PHE A 376 -13.91 5.75 3.75
N LYS A 377 -13.32 6.94 3.82
CA LYS A 377 -13.22 7.90 2.72
C LYS A 377 -11.88 7.75 1.99
N GLY A 378 -11.87 8.10 0.70
CA GLY A 378 -10.67 8.14 -0.12
C GLY A 378 -10.27 6.79 -0.70
N PHE A 379 -10.33 6.68 -2.00
CA PHE A 379 -9.95 5.48 -2.76
C PHE A 379 -9.32 5.87 -4.10
N LEU A 380 -8.51 4.95 -4.65
CA LEU A 380 -8.16 5.01 -6.06
C LEU A 380 -9.46 5.08 -6.87
N TRP A 381 -9.57 6.11 -7.70
CA TRP A 381 -10.74 6.32 -8.53
C TRP A 381 -10.36 6.84 -9.91
N PRO A 382 -10.95 6.32 -10.99
CA PRO A 382 -10.56 6.71 -12.33
C PRO A 382 -11.11 8.08 -12.74
N LYS A 383 -10.37 8.74 -13.64
CA LYS A 383 -10.83 9.91 -14.39
C LYS A 383 -11.03 9.55 -15.85
N ASN A 384 -12.03 10.17 -16.48
CA ASN A 384 -12.26 10.06 -17.93
C ASN A 384 -11.28 10.93 -18.73
N GLY A 385 -11.34 10.91 -20.06
CA GLY A 385 -10.47 11.69 -20.95
C GLY A 385 -10.59 13.20 -20.78
N SER A 386 -11.74 13.72 -20.31
CA SER A 386 -11.96 15.15 -20.01
C SER A 386 -11.35 15.56 -18.65
N GLY A 387 -10.95 14.61 -17.81
CA GLY A 387 -10.39 14.86 -16.49
C GLY A 387 -11.39 14.78 -15.34
N ASP A 388 -12.66 14.51 -15.65
CA ASP A 388 -13.71 14.33 -14.66
C ASP A 388 -13.62 12.94 -14.01
N TRP A 389 -14.02 12.85 -12.75
CA TRP A 389 -14.14 11.57 -12.07
C TRP A 389 -15.21 10.69 -12.72
N VAL A 390 -14.90 9.41 -12.90
CA VAL A 390 -15.90 8.43 -13.34
C VAL A 390 -17.02 8.33 -12.31
N ASN A 391 -18.27 8.28 -12.76
CA ASN A 391 -19.43 8.26 -11.88
C ASN A 391 -19.50 6.94 -11.10
N GLU A 392 -19.89 7.00 -9.81
CA GLU A 392 -20.07 5.82 -8.94
C GLU A 392 -21.17 4.84 -9.42
N LYS A 393 -22.04 5.25 -10.34
CA LYS A 393 -22.98 4.34 -10.99
C LYS A 393 -22.32 3.41 -12.00
N ASP A 394 -21.23 3.88 -12.61
CA ASP A 394 -20.54 3.19 -13.70
C ASP A 394 -19.33 2.39 -13.19
N TYR A 395 -18.89 2.69 -11.97
CA TYR A 395 -17.74 2.04 -11.35
C TYR A 395 -17.92 1.94 -9.81
N ASN A 396 -17.32 0.94 -9.16
CA ASN A 396 -17.34 0.79 -7.70
C ASN A 396 -16.04 0.18 -7.16
N VAL A 397 -15.80 0.34 -5.85
CA VAL A 397 -14.56 -0.04 -5.18
C VAL A 397 -14.30 -1.55 -5.11
N PHE A 398 -15.31 -2.39 -5.32
CA PHE A 398 -15.20 -3.86 -5.31
C PHE A 398 -15.16 -4.46 -6.70
N ARG A 399 -15.21 -3.64 -7.74
CA ARG A 399 -15.24 -4.11 -9.11
C ARG A 399 -13.88 -4.65 -9.52
N ARG A 400 -13.84 -5.94 -9.83
CA ARG A 400 -12.70 -6.55 -10.50
C ARG A 400 -12.90 -6.41 -12.01
N ASP A 401 -11.99 -5.69 -12.61
CA ASP A 401 -11.97 -5.56 -14.06
C ASP A 401 -11.19 -6.73 -14.69
N GLY A 402 -11.44 -6.97 -15.98
CA GLY A 402 -10.60 -7.89 -16.77
C GLY A 402 -9.23 -7.26 -17.10
N TRP A 403 -8.48 -7.95 -17.95
CA TRP A 403 -7.10 -7.60 -18.31
C TRP A 403 -6.90 -6.20 -18.91
N GLU A 404 -7.96 -5.61 -19.49
CA GLU A 404 -7.94 -4.28 -20.11
C GLU A 404 -8.71 -3.25 -19.28
N GLY A 405 -9.10 -3.60 -18.06
CA GLY A 405 -9.88 -2.75 -17.17
C GLY A 405 -9.09 -1.61 -16.55
N ILE A 406 -9.72 -0.88 -15.65
CA ILE A 406 -9.12 0.28 -14.96
C ILE A 406 -8.09 -0.16 -13.95
N VAL A 407 -8.42 -1.18 -13.16
CA VAL A 407 -7.53 -1.79 -12.18
C VAL A 407 -7.17 -3.20 -12.64
N TYR A 408 -5.90 -3.42 -12.90
CA TYR A 408 -5.37 -4.68 -13.42
C TYR A 408 -5.13 -5.67 -12.27
N GLU A 409 -5.67 -6.88 -12.40
CA GLU A 409 -5.51 -8.00 -11.46
C GLU A 409 -5.84 -7.70 -9.99
N SER A 410 -6.61 -6.67 -9.73
CA SER A 410 -7.00 -6.22 -8.41
C SER A 410 -8.37 -5.50 -8.49
N PHE A 411 -8.70 -4.74 -7.48
CA PHE A 411 -9.89 -3.88 -7.44
C PHE A 411 -9.57 -2.60 -6.63
N PRO A 412 -10.33 -1.52 -6.79
CA PRO A 412 -9.98 -0.23 -6.19
C PRO A 412 -9.77 -0.26 -4.68
N TRP A 413 -10.54 -1.07 -3.93
CA TRP A 413 -10.35 -1.19 -2.49
C TRP A 413 -8.96 -1.72 -2.12
N GLU A 414 -8.48 -2.77 -2.80
CA GLU A 414 -7.16 -3.38 -2.61
C GLU A 414 -6.05 -2.49 -3.17
N MET A 415 -6.21 -2.02 -4.42
CA MET A 415 -5.20 -1.19 -5.07
C MET A 415 -4.99 0.16 -4.38
N SER A 416 -5.97 0.62 -3.60
CA SER A 416 -5.83 1.81 -2.74
C SER A 416 -4.78 1.66 -1.64
N PHE A 417 -4.29 0.45 -1.34
CA PHE A 417 -3.16 0.23 -0.45
C PHE A 417 -1.80 0.23 -1.17
N TYR A 418 -1.82 0.24 -2.51
CA TYR A 418 -0.61 0.08 -3.31
C TYR A 418 0.14 1.40 -3.53
N VAL A 419 0.80 1.88 -2.49
CA VAL A 419 1.72 3.03 -2.53
C VAL A 419 3.00 2.68 -1.75
N PRO A 420 3.81 1.70 -2.23
CA PRO A 420 4.92 1.14 -1.45
C PRO A 420 6.01 2.17 -1.08
N HIS A 421 6.17 3.20 -1.89
CA HIS A 421 7.16 4.25 -1.71
C HIS A 421 6.71 5.38 -0.77
N ASP A 422 5.39 5.61 -0.64
CA ASP A 422 4.84 6.72 0.14
C ASP A 422 3.72 6.25 1.09
N VAL A 423 4.03 5.23 1.91
CA VAL A 423 3.06 4.68 2.86
C VAL A 423 2.62 5.72 3.89
N ASN A 424 3.52 6.62 4.31
CA ASN A 424 3.15 7.70 5.24
C ASN A 424 2.18 8.70 4.61
N GLY A 425 2.36 9.04 3.33
CA GLY A 425 1.40 9.85 2.56
C GLY A 425 0.03 9.15 2.44
N LEU A 426 0.04 7.85 2.20
CA LEU A 426 -1.17 7.04 2.18
C LEU A 426 -1.89 7.01 3.53
N ILE A 427 -1.16 6.81 4.64
CA ILE A 427 -1.72 6.84 6.00
C ILE A 427 -2.38 8.19 6.28
N ALA A 428 -1.73 9.29 5.89
CA ALA A 428 -2.29 10.63 6.06
C ALA A 428 -3.59 10.82 5.24
N ARG A 429 -3.60 10.38 3.97
CA ARG A 429 -4.79 10.43 3.11
C ARG A 429 -5.95 9.56 3.64
N CYS A 430 -5.65 8.50 4.37
CA CYS A 430 -6.65 7.67 5.04
C CYS A 430 -7.14 8.22 6.38
N GLY A 431 -6.72 9.42 6.79
CA GLY A 431 -7.13 10.04 8.05
C GLY A 431 -6.24 9.72 9.25
N GLY A 432 -5.00 9.30 9.01
CA GLY A 432 -4.00 9.03 10.04
C GLY A 432 -3.92 7.56 10.48
N LYS A 433 -3.02 7.29 11.43
CA LYS A 433 -2.67 5.92 11.85
C LYS A 433 -3.86 5.09 12.33
N GLU A 434 -4.73 5.65 13.15
CA GLU A 434 -5.88 4.93 13.70
C GLU A 434 -6.92 4.57 12.62
N ALA A 435 -7.22 5.53 11.73
CA ALA A 435 -8.15 5.30 10.62
C ALA A 435 -7.57 4.27 9.64
N PHE A 436 -6.27 4.35 9.35
CA PHE A 436 -5.59 3.38 8.50
C PHE A 436 -5.55 1.98 9.11
N LEU A 437 -5.28 1.87 10.42
CA LEU A 437 -5.35 0.61 11.16
C LEU A 437 -6.73 -0.03 11.05
N LYS A 438 -7.81 0.73 11.30
CA LYS A 438 -9.18 0.25 11.16
C LYS A 438 -9.50 -0.18 9.72
N ARG A 439 -8.98 0.55 8.73
CA ARG A 439 -9.13 0.22 7.31
C ARG A 439 -8.45 -1.10 6.96
N LEU A 440 -7.23 -1.36 7.47
CA LEU A 440 -6.54 -2.64 7.32
C LEU A 440 -7.31 -3.77 8.02
N ASP A 441 -7.74 -3.58 9.27
CA ASP A 441 -8.54 -4.58 10.00
C ASP A 441 -9.81 -4.93 9.23
N THR A 442 -10.49 -3.94 8.65
CA THR A 442 -11.68 -4.17 7.83
C THR A 442 -11.34 -4.93 6.55
N TYR A 443 -10.24 -4.61 5.88
CA TYR A 443 -9.80 -5.29 4.67
C TYR A 443 -9.58 -6.80 4.89
N PHE A 444 -9.04 -7.20 6.03
CA PHE A 444 -8.80 -8.61 6.35
C PHE A 444 -10.01 -9.34 6.96
N THR A 445 -11.06 -8.63 7.33
CA THR A 445 -12.22 -9.24 8.03
C THR A 445 -13.56 -9.09 7.31
N HIS A 446 -13.71 -8.09 6.44
CA HIS A 446 -14.98 -7.85 5.73
C HIS A 446 -15.22 -8.89 4.65
N VAL A 447 -16.35 -9.60 4.75
CA VAL A 447 -16.79 -10.56 3.72
C VAL A 447 -17.65 -9.85 2.70
N GLN A 448 -17.17 -9.74 1.47
CA GLN A 448 -17.86 -9.11 0.36
C GLN A 448 -18.68 -10.15 -0.43
N ASP A 449 -19.93 -9.83 -0.71
CA ASP A 449 -20.77 -10.66 -1.57
C ASP A 449 -20.15 -10.86 -2.96
N GLY A 450 -20.12 -12.11 -3.42
CA GLY A 450 -19.53 -12.49 -4.70
C GLY A 450 -18.03 -12.80 -4.64
N PHE A 451 -17.37 -12.61 -3.47
CA PHE A 451 -15.99 -13.02 -3.26
C PHE A 451 -15.94 -14.45 -2.68
N ASP A 452 -15.20 -15.34 -3.34
CA ASP A 452 -15.00 -16.70 -2.86
C ASP A 452 -14.07 -16.73 -1.65
N GLN A 453 -14.59 -16.99 -0.47
CA GLN A 453 -13.81 -17.01 0.79
C GLN A 453 -12.85 -18.19 0.90
N ASN A 454 -12.86 -19.14 -0.07
CA ASN A 454 -11.77 -20.11 -0.19
C ASN A 454 -10.50 -19.48 -0.79
N SER A 455 -10.66 -18.46 -1.63
CA SER A 455 -9.57 -17.68 -2.23
C SER A 455 -9.24 -16.42 -1.43
N TYR A 456 -10.22 -15.81 -0.77
CA TYR A 456 -10.09 -14.56 -0.03
C TYR A 456 -10.05 -14.77 1.49
N MET A 457 -9.36 -13.87 2.18
CA MET A 457 -9.43 -13.66 3.63
C MET A 457 -10.01 -12.25 3.86
N GLY A 458 -11.30 -12.15 4.10
CA GLY A 458 -11.98 -10.86 3.98
C GLY A 458 -11.96 -10.38 2.52
N LEU A 459 -11.34 -9.23 2.27
CA LEU A 459 -11.09 -8.70 0.92
C LEU A 459 -9.71 -9.12 0.36
N PHE A 460 -8.80 -9.58 1.21
CA PHE A 460 -7.43 -9.94 0.86
C PHE A 460 -7.35 -11.23 0.06
N GLN A 461 -6.63 -11.21 -1.07
CA GLN A 461 -6.37 -12.37 -1.90
C GLN A 461 -4.87 -12.58 -2.10
N ILE A 462 -4.27 -13.53 -1.36
CA ILE A 462 -2.83 -13.86 -1.48
C ILE A 462 -2.48 -14.46 -2.85
N SER A 463 -3.43 -15.03 -3.56
CA SER A 463 -3.20 -15.64 -4.88
C SER A 463 -2.92 -14.64 -6.00
N ASN A 464 -2.78 -13.34 -5.66
CA ASN A 464 -2.44 -12.29 -6.62
C ASN A 464 -1.47 -11.28 -6.01
N GLU A 465 -0.43 -10.91 -6.73
CA GLU A 465 0.76 -10.21 -6.29
C GLU A 465 0.55 -8.76 -5.85
N PRO A 466 -0.40 -7.97 -6.39
CA PRO A 466 -0.66 -6.61 -5.91
C PRO A 466 -0.89 -6.52 -4.39
N ALA A 467 -1.42 -7.58 -3.79
CA ALA A 467 -1.72 -7.66 -2.36
C ALA A 467 -0.52 -8.04 -1.46
N PHE A 468 0.62 -8.44 -2.01
CA PHE A 468 1.74 -9.02 -1.27
C PHE A 468 2.26 -8.17 -0.11
N LEU A 469 2.33 -6.86 -0.27
CA LEU A 469 2.83 -5.96 0.77
C LEU A 469 1.78 -5.66 1.86
N VAL A 470 0.48 -5.84 1.57
CA VAL A 470 -0.61 -5.33 2.44
C VAL A 470 -0.54 -5.86 3.87
N PRO A 471 -0.26 -7.15 4.14
CA PRO A 471 -0.08 -7.64 5.52
C PRO A 471 1.02 -6.90 6.28
N SER A 472 2.09 -6.49 5.61
CA SER A 472 3.23 -5.78 6.21
C SER A 472 2.99 -4.28 6.39
N LEU A 473 1.89 -3.72 5.86
CA LEU A 473 1.53 -2.31 6.08
C LEU A 473 1.17 -2.02 7.56
N TYR A 474 0.81 -3.02 8.33
CA TYR A 474 0.65 -2.88 9.77
C TYR A 474 1.94 -2.41 10.48
N ASN A 475 3.12 -2.70 9.93
CA ASN A 475 4.39 -2.22 10.48
C ASN A 475 4.51 -0.69 10.40
N TYR A 476 3.90 -0.04 9.39
CA TYR A 476 3.89 1.41 9.24
C TYR A 476 2.92 2.13 10.20
N VAL A 477 2.10 1.38 10.92
CA VAL A 477 1.27 1.90 12.03
C VAL A 477 1.67 1.30 13.37
N ASN A 478 2.89 0.75 13.47
CA ASN A 478 3.47 0.17 14.68
C ASN A 478 2.62 -0.97 15.29
N ARG A 479 2.00 -1.80 14.44
CA ARG A 479 1.20 -2.97 14.84
C ARG A 479 1.75 -4.27 14.23
N PRO A 480 3.02 -4.64 14.55
CA PRO A 480 3.62 -5.89 14.07
C PRO A 480 2.88 -7.14 14.58
N ASP A 481 2.16 -7.04 15.68
CA ASP A 481 1.27 -8.09 16.19
C ASP A 481 0.17 -8.44 15.18
N LYS A 482 -0.45 -7.44 14.56
CA LYS A 482 -1.46 -7.64 13.52
C LYS A 482 -0.88 -8.23 12.24
N ALA A 483 0.31 -7.75 11.82
CA ALA A 483 1.03 -8.36 10.71
C ALA A 483 1.30 -9.85 10.97
N ALA A 484 1.74 -10.21 12.18
CA ALA A 484 1.98 -11.58 12.57
C ALA A 484 0.73 -12.47 12.47
N GLU A 485 -0.43 -11.99 12.92
CA GLU A 485 -1.71 -12.72 12.81
C GLU A 485 -2.03 -13.08 11.35
N ILE A 486 -2.00 -12.09 10.48
CA ILE A 486 -2.36 -12.28 9.06
C ILE A 486 -1.34 -13.18 8.37
N VAL A 487 -0.05 -12.88 8.51
CA VAL A 487 1.03 -13.65 7.88
C VAL A 487 0.99 -15.12 8.31
N ARG A 488 0.95 -15.40 9.61
CA ARG A 488 0.93 -16.79 10.12
C ARG A 488 -0.33 -17.55 9.69
N ARG A 489 -1.46 -16.86 9.61
CA ARG A 489 -2.69 -17.44 9.11
C ARG A 489 -2.57 -17.81 7.64
N VAL A 490 -2.03 -16.93 6.80
CA VAL A 490 -1.81 -17.20 5.36
C VAL A 490 -0.84 -18.36 5.16
N LEU A 491 0.33 -18.35 5.83
CA LEU A 491 1.33 -19.41 5.71
C LEU A 491 0.75 -20.78 6.08
N LYS A 492 -0.12 -20.83 7.09
CA LYS A 492 -0.72 -22.05 7.57
C LYS A 492 -1.90 -22.56 6.73
N GLU A 493 -2.76 -21.67 6.23
CA GLU A 493 -4.01 -22.02 5.56
C GLU A 493 -3.89 -22.11 4.04
N ARG A 494 -2.90 -21.43 3.44
CA ARG A 494 -2.81 -21.27 1.98
C ARG A 494 -1.63 -21.98 1.34
N TYR A 495 -0.64 -22.45 2.12
CA TYR A 495 0.49 -23.23 1.64
C TYR A 495 0.46 -24.62 2.25
N ASN A 496 0.82 -25.64 1.45
CA ASN A 496 0.85 -27.02 1.92
C ASN A 496 1.81 -27.88 1.09
N THR A 497 2.00 -29.14 1.47
CA THR A 497 2.95 -30.08 0.84
C THR A 497 2.39 -30.86 -0.36
N THR A 498 1.22 -30.50 -0.87
CA THR A 498 0.64 -31.17 -2.06
C THR A 498 1.18 -30.57 -3.35
N ALA A 499 0.95 -31.24 -4.47
CA ALA A 499 1.32 -30.75 -5.80
C ALA A 499 0.63 -29.42 -6.19
N THR A 500 -0.45 -29.06 -5.51
CA THR A 500 -1.20 -27.80 -5.67
C THR A 500 -1.10 -26.94 -4.42
N GLY A 501 0.05 -26.97 -3.75
CA GLY A 501 0.25 -26.39 -2.42
C GLY A 501 0.53 -24.89 -2.37
N LEU A 502 0.41 -24.18 -3.50
CA LEU A 502 0.50 -22.73 -3.58
C LEU A 502 -0.89 -22.08 -3.63
N PRO A 503 -1.07 -20.88 -3.13
CA PRO A 503 -2.37 -20.19 -3.12
C PRO A 503 -2.85 -19.71 -4.49
N GLY A 504 -1.97 -19.63 -5.48
CA GLY A 504 -2.24 -19.19 -6.85
C GLY A 504 -1.18 -19.72 -7.82
N ASN A 505 -1.04 -19.08 -8.96
CA ASN A 505 0.11 -19.29 -9.85
C ASN A 505 1.37 -18.81 -9.13
N ASP A 506 2.49 -19.51 -9.35
CA ASP A 506 3.75 -19.15 -8.68
C ASP A 506 4.41 -17.89 -9.29
N ASP A 507 4.06 -17.59 -10.52
CA ASP A 507 4.50 -16.44 -11.31
C ASP A 507 6.01 -16.19 -11.17
N SER A 508 6.77 -17.15 -11.70
CA SER A 508 8.25 -17.18 -11.66
C SER A 508 8.83 -17.10 -10.25
N GLY A 509 8.19 -17.80 -9.31
CA GLY A 509 8.66 -17.89 -7.93
C GLY A 509 8.21 -16.76 -7.03
N SER A 510 7.25 -15.92 -7.44
CA SER A 510 6.76 -14.80 -6.63
C SER A 510 6.02 -15.26 -5.38
N MET A 511 5.07 -16.20 -5.53
CA MET A 511 4.36 -16.83 -4.41
C MET A 511 5.31 -17.58 -3.48
N SER A 512 6.26 -18.30 -4.08
CA SER A 512 7.30 -19.02 -3.35
C SER A 512 8.20 -18.08 -2.56
N ALA A 513 8.65 -16.97 -3.14
CA ALA A 513 9.50 -15.98 -2.46
C ALA A 513 8.75 -15.26 -1.33
N TRP A 514 7.45 -15.00 -1.49
CA TRP A 514 6.60 -14.47 -0.43
C TRP A 514 6.58 -15.41 0.79
N TYR A 515 6.39 -16.72 0.56
CA TYR A 515 6.47 -17.73 1.63
C TYR A 515 7.85 -17.74 2.30
N ILE A 516 8.92 -17.75 1.50
CA ILE A 516 10.29 -17.81 2.02
C ILE A 516 10.56 -16.62 2.96
N PHE A 517 10.33 -15.41 2.50
CA PHE A 517 10.58 -14.23 3.32
C PHE A 517 9.77 -14.23 4.61
N HIS A 518 8.46 -14.41 4.53
CA HIS A 518 7.62 -14.37 5.71
C HIS A 518 7.89 -15.52 6.68
N SER A 519 8.25 -16.71 6.18
CA SER A 519 8.65 -17.83 7.06
C SER A 519 9.99 -17.60 7.74
N MET A 520 10.92 -16.82 7.13
CA MET A 520 12.14 -16.35 7.76
C MET A 520 11.92 -15.22 8.78
N GLY A 521 10.74 -14.58 8.79
CA GLY A 521 10.35 -13.56 9.75
C GLY A 521 10.49 -12.11 9.29
N PHE A 522 10.70 -11.83 8.01
CA PHE A 522 10.73 -10.48 7.47
C PHE A 522 10.36 -10.46 5.98
N TYR A 523 9.94 -9.30 5.46
CA TYR A 523 9.51 -9.12 4.07
C TYR A 523 10.09 -7.82 3.48
N PRO A 524 10.62 -7.83 2.25
CA PRO A 524 11.20 -6.63 1.64
C PRO A 524 10.11 -5.62 1.22
N ASN A 525 10.44 -4.33 1.26
CA ASN A 525 9.75 -3.33 0.46
C ASN A 525 10.65 -3.03 -0.74
N ALA A 526 10.34 -3.59 -1.90
CA ALA A 526 11.20 -3.61 -3.08
C ALA A 526 11.64 -2.19 -3.53
N GLY A 527 12.83 -2.07 -4.08
CA GLY A 527 13.41 -0.76 -4.47
C GLY A 527 13.87 0.09 -3.28
N GLN A 528 13.80 -0.43 -2.06
CA GLN A 528 14.24 0.19 -0.82
C GLN A 528 15.20 -0.77 -0.06
N ASP A 529 16.00 -0.23 0.84
CA ASP A 529 16.99 -1.00 1.59
C ASP A 529 16.44 -1.57 2.91
N ILE A 530 15.14 -1.81 2.99
CA ILE A 530 14.44 -2.22 4.22
C ILE A 530 13.71 -3.55 4.08
N TYR A 531 13.56 -4.21 5.23
CA TYR A 531 12.75 -5.41 5.43
C TYR A 531 11.83 -5.22 6.63
N LEU A 532 10.55 -5.50 6.47
CA LEU A 532 9.51 -5.37 7.49
C LEU A 532 9.44 -6.66 8.30
N ILE A 533 9.66 -6.60 9.62
CA ILE A 533 9.68 -7.77 10.48
C ILE A 533 8.26 -8.31 10.65
N SER A 534 8.13 -9.63 10.50
CA SER A 534 6.91 -10.39 10.73
C SER A 534 7.18 -11.58 11.66
N SER A 535 6.20 -12.47 11.80
CA SER A 535 6.32 -13.64 12.67
C SER A 535 7.07 -14.78 12.00
N GLN A 536 8.22 -15.16 12.56
CA GLN A 536 9.02 -16.28 12.08
C GLN A 536 8.32 -17.63 12.32
N VAL A 537 8.42 -18.55 11.34
CA VAL A 537 7.89 -19.92 11.45
C VAL A 537 8.87 -20.86 12.15
N PHE A 538 10.14 -20.75 11.78
CA PHE A 538 11.22 -21.65 12.22
C PHE A 538 11.78 -21.24 13.58
N THR A 539 12.26 -22.22 14.35
CA THR A 539 12.96 -21.94 15.62
C THR A 539 14.33 -21.33 15.39
N LYS A 540 14.91 -21.61 14.23
CA LYS A 540 16.14 -20.99 13.76
C LYS A 540 16.15 -20.93 12.24
N THR A 541 16.61 -19.81 11.69
CA THR A 541 16.95 -19.65 10.28
C THR A 541 18.41 -19.16 10.20
N THR A 542 19.23 -19.83 9.40
CA THR A 542 20.61 -19.46 9.13
C THR A 542 20.73 -19.06 7.67
N ILE A 543 21.08 -17.82 7.38
CA ILE A 543 21.30 -17.30 6.03
C ILE A 543 22.81 -17.25 5.78
N ASN A 544 23.28 -18.09 4.85
CA ASN A 544 24.67 -18.15 4.42
C ASN A 544 24.89 -17.10 3.32
N LEU A 545 25.57 -16.03 3.69
CA LEU A 545 25.78 -14.85 2.86
C LEU A 545 27.13 -14.93 2.10
N ASP A 546 27.26 -14.12 1.06
CA ASP A 546 28.51 -13.98 0.32
C ASP A 546 29.68 -13.60 1.23
N GLY A 547 30.87 -14.09 0.89
CA GLY A 547 32.09 -13.86 1.68
C GLY A 547 32.17 -14.65 2.98
N GLY A 548 31.33 -15.67 3.16
CA GLY A 548 31.32 -16.55 4.33
C GLY A 548 30.71 -15.92 5.59
N LYS A 549 30.00 -14.79 5.44
CA LYS A 549 29.21 -14.20 6.52
C LYS A 549 27.94 -15.01 6.76
N VAL A 550 27.40 -14.94 7.98
CA VAL A 550 26.18 -15.64 8.38
C VAL A 550 25.27 -14.67 9.12
N PHE A 551 24.00 -14.68 8.76
CA PHE A 551 22.95 -13.99 9.53
C PHE A 551 21.98 -15.04 10.07
N GLU A 552 21.75 -15.02 11.38
CA GLU A 552 20.84 -15.95 12.03
C GLU A 552 19.60 -15.24 12.55
N VAL A 553 18.41 -15.84 12.34
CA VAL A 553 17.19 -15.43 13.03
C VAL A 553 16.86 -16.52 14.04
N LEU A 554 16.89 -16.20 15.31
CA LEU A 554 16.67 -17.13 16.41
C LEU A 554 15.34 -16.85 17.11
N ALA A 555 14.45 -17.82 17.07
CA ALA A 555 13.15 -17.79 17.75
C ALA A 555 12.86 -19.15 18.40
N PRO A 556 13.61 -19.56 19.42
CA PRO A 556 13.63 -20.93 19.93
C PRO A 556 12.28 -21.43 20.44
N ASN A 557 11.36 -20.53 20.75
CA ASN A 557 9.99 -20.87 21.19
C ASN A 557 8.90 -20.53 20.14
N ALA A 558 9.27 -20.25 18.88
CA ALA A 558 8.31 -20.09 17.79
C ALA A 558 7.50 -21.37 17.61
N SER A 559 6.21 -21.24 17.39
CA SER A 559 5.27 -22.34 17.18
C SER A 559 3.97 -21.84 16.56
N ASP A 560 3.04 -22.73 16.27
CA ASP A 560 1.69 -22.36 15.81
C ASP A 560 0.89 -21.51 16.80
N LYS A 561 1.29 -21.46 18.07
CA LYS A 561 0.68 -20.64 19.11
C LYS A 561 1.48 -19.38 19.41
N ASN A 562 2.80 -19.56 19.54
CA ASN A 562 3.70 -18.45 19.85
C ASN A 562 4.06 -17.72 18.55
N ILE A 563 3.16 -16.88 18.09
CA ILE A 563 3.27 -16.14 16.83
C ILE A 563 3.63 -14.67 17.03
N TYR A 564 3.49 -14.14 18.25
CA TYR A 564 3.72 -12.73 18.55
C TYR A 564 5.11 -12.50 19.13
N ILE A 565 5.82 -11.53 18.59
CA ILE A 565 7.11 -11.11 19.11
C ILE A 565 6.87 -10.36 20.42
N GLN A 566 7.52 -10.82 21.52
CA GLN A 566 7.46 -10.18 22.84
C GLN A 566 8.63 -9.20 23.04
N SER A 567 9.79 -9.53 22.50
CA SER A 567 10.96 -8.68 22.45
C SER A 567 11.88 -9.13 21.32
N ALA A 568 12.73 -8.22 20.84
CA ALA A 568 13.70 -8.52 19.80
C ALA A 568 15.05 -7.90 20.13
N LYS A 569 16.13 -8.58 19.71
CA LYS A 569 17.50 -8.06 19.76
C LYS A 569 18.18 -8.25 18.41
N LEU A 570 18.93 -7.24 17.99
CA LEU A 570 19.81 -7.32 16.84
C LEU A 570 21.26 -7.22 17.34
N ASN A 571 22.04 -8.28 17.11
CA ASN A 571 23.42 -8.36 17.57
C ASN A 571 23.57 -8.11 19.09
N GLY A 572 22.63 -8.63 19.88
CA GLY A 572 22.59 -8.49 21.34
C GLY A 572 22.08 -7.15 21.85
N GLN A 573 21.76 -6.18 20.98
CA GLN A 573 21.16 -4.89 21.35
C GLN A 573 19.65 -4.94 21.19
N GLU A 574 18.90 -4.34 22.12
CA GLU A 574 17.44 -4.26 22.05
C GLU A 574 17.00 -3.59 20.73
N LEU A 575 16.06 -4.21 20.05
CA LEU A 575 15.47 -3.72 18.81
C LEU A 575 14.02 -3.28 19.08
N GLY A 576 13.81 -1.96 19.17
CA GLY A 576 12.50 -1.37 19.45
C GLY A 576 11.73 -0.95 18.19
N ARG A 577 12.13 -1.37 16.98
CA ARG A 577 11.47 -1.10 15.70
C ARG A 577 11.13 -2.40 14.97
N CYS A 578 10.10 -2.37 14.15
CA CYS A 578 9.61 -3.55 13.44
C CYS A 578 10.11 -3.64 11.98
N TRP A 579 11.35 -3.23 11.74
CA TRP A 579 11.99 -3.29 10.43
C TRP A 579 13.51 -3.37 10.55
N LEU A 580 14.18 -3.85 9.49
CA LEU A 580 15.63 -3.99 9.37
C LEU A 580 16.12 -3.30 8.10
N LYS A 581 17.38 -2.87 8.08
CA LYS A 581 18.10 -2.47 6.87
C LYS A 581 18.75 -3.67 6.20
N HIS A 582 18.93 -3.59 4.88
CA HIS A 582 19.67 -4.59 4.13
C HIS A 582 21.09 -4.81 4.67
N GLU A 583 21.80 -3.73 4.97
CA GLU A 583 23.16 -3.79 5.52
C GLU A 583 23.27 -4.51 6.87
N GLU A 584 22.21 -4.45 7.70
CA GLU A 584 22.16 -5.13 9.00
C GLU A 584 22.07 -6.65 8.85
N ILE A 585 21.58 -7.12 7.71
CA ILE A 585 21.53 -8.55 7.39
C ILE A 585 22.82 -9.00 6.71
N VAL A 586 23.22 -8.33 5.60
CA VAL A 586 24.36 -8.79 4.79
C VAL A 586 25.73 -8.58 5.44
N ASN A 587 25.80 -7.80 6.51
CA ASN A 587 27.01 -7.75 7.34
C ASN A 587 27.19 -8.97 8.24
N GLY A 588 26.19 -9.84 8.32
CA GLY A 588 26.13 -10.96 9.24
C GLY A 588 25.71 -10.53 10.65
N GLY A 589 25.39 -11.49 11.49
CA GLY A 589 24.93 -11.22 12.86
C GLY A 589 23.73 -12.06 13.26
N THR A 590 22.99 -11.59 14.26
CA THR A 590 21.87 -12.36 14.84
C THR A 590 20.70 -11.45 15.16
N LEU A 591 19.52 -11.86 14.69
CA LEU A 591 18.22 -11.34 15.13
C LEU A 591 17.61 -12.36 16.10
N GLU A 592 17.52 -11.99 17.37
CA GLU A 592 16.92 -12.82 18.41
C GLU A 592 15.47 -12.35 18.66
N LEU A 593 14.52 -13.28 18.57
CA LEU A 593 13.09 -13.01 18.77
C LEU A 593 12.57 -13.87 19.94
N VAL A 594 12.01 -13.25 20.94
CA VAL A 594 11.25 -13.94 21.99
C VAL A 594 9.78 -13.96 21.53
N MET A 595 9.25 -15.15 21.30
CA MET A 595 7.88 -15.33 20.80
C MET A 595 6.91 -15.65 21.94
N GLY A 596 5.66 -15.24 21.82
CA GLY A 596 4.58 -15.51 22.77
C GLY A 596 3.24 -15.81 22.09
N ASP A 597 2.27 -16.24 22.87
CA ASP A 597 0.92 -16.62 22.42
C ASP A 597 -0.11 -15.48 22.48
N LYS A 598 0.34 -14.28 22.87
CA LYS A 598 -0.49 -13.07 22.95
C LYS A 598 0.23 -11.88 22.34
N PRO A 599 -0.52 -10.91 21.79
CA PRO A 599 0.02 -9.61 21.40
C PRO A 599 0.84 -8.98 22.54
N SER A 600 1.85 -8.21 22.16
CA SER A 600 2.73 -7.49 23.09
C SER A 600 2.84 -6.03 22.67
N ASP A 601 3.46 -5.21 23.52
CA ASP A 601 3.75 -3.80 23.23
C ASP A 601 5.07 -3.61 22.48
N TRP A 602 5.70 -4.70 21.99
CA TRP A 602 6.95 -4.60 21.25
C TRP A 602 6.79 -3.75 19.97
N ALA A 603 7.62 -2.75 19.82
CA ALA A 603 7.69 -1.81 18.70
C ALA A 603 6.44 -0.91 18.49
N ILE A 604 5.47 -0.88 19.43
CA ILE A 604 4.27 -0.02 19.32
C ILE A 604 4.68 1.46 19.27
N ASP A 605 5.65 1.87 20.10
CA ASP A 605 6.18 3.24 20.13
C ASP A 605 7.52 3.36 19.37
N GLY A 606 7.84 2.35 18.54
CA GLY A 606 9.10 2.29 17.80
C GLY A 606 9.16 3.23 16.61
N GLU A 607 10.39 3.39 16.08
CA GLU A 607 10.60 4.11 14.83
C GLU A 607 9.86 3.41 13.68
N MET A 608 9.07 4.19 12.94
CA MET A 608 8.33 3.69 11.77
C MET A 608 9.29 3.35 10.62
N PRO A 609 8.91 2.40 9.75
CA PRO A 609 9.66 2.15 8.53
C PRO A 609 9.80 3.44 7.70
N PRO A 610 10.92 3.64 7.01
CA PRO A 610 11.11 4.77 6.10
C PRO A 610 10.02 4.85 5.01
N SER A 611 9.73 6.06 4.59
CA SER A 611 8.80 6.38 3.50
C SER A 611 9.37 7.51 2.65
N SER A 612 8.68 7.89 1.57
CA SER A 612 9.11 8.98 0.70
C SER A 612 9.50 10.22 1.52
N PRO A 613 10.61 10.90 1.19
CA PRO A 613 11.02 12.12 1.86
C PRO A 613 10.17 13.35 1.48
N ILE A 614 9.29 13.24 0.50
CA ILE A 614 8.28 14.28 0.25
C ILE A 614 7.41 14.32 1.50
N GLY A 615 7.36 15.49 2.12
CA GLY A 615 6.58 15.69 3.34
C GLY A 615 5.14 15.22 3.15
N VAL A 616 4.61 14.62 4.18
CA VAL A 616 3.19 14.27 4.21
C VAL A 616 2.43 15.56 3.96
N GLU A 617 1.69 15.63 2.85
CA GLU A 617 0.70 16.67 2.67
C GLU A 617 -0.32 16.49 3.79
N GLU A 618 -0.28 17.36 4.78
CA GLU A 618 -1.27 17.32 5.86
C GLU A 618 -2.63 17.66 5.26
N VAL A 619 -3.45 16.61 5.09
CA VAL A 619 -4.85 16.81 4.71
C VAL A 619 -5.58 17.39 5.93
N SER A 620 -6.15 18.55 5.77
CA SER A 620 -6.96 19.12 6.83
C SER A 620 -8.19 18.27 7.09
N PRO A 621 -8.55 18.04 8.35
CA PRO A 621 -9.76 17.30 8.68
C PRO A 621 -11.01 18.05 8.22
N GLU A 622 -12.08 17.31 7.96
CA GLU A 622 -13.41 17.89 7.77
C GLU A 622 -13.90 18.48 9.09
N ILE A 623 -14.45 19.69 9.00
CA ILE A 623 -15.09 20.39 10.11
C ILE A 623 -16.58 20.04 10.02
N ASP A 624 -16.99 19.03 10.79
CA ASP A 624 -18.36 18.50 10.76
C ASP A 624 -19.18 19.01 11.99
N SER A 625 -20.48 18.87 11.93
CA SER A 625 -21.35 19.17 13.09
C SER A 625 -21.02 18.26 14.30
N PRO A 626 -20.87 18.80 15.53
CA PRO A 626 -21.26 20.14 15.97
C PRO A 626 -20.19 21.23 15.87
N GLN A 627 -19.08 20.99 15.21
CA GLN A 627 -18.01 21.99 15.02
C GLN A 627 -18.40 23.06 14.02
N VAL A 628 -19.39 22.81 13.16
CA VAL A 628 -19.99 23.77 12.23
C VAL A 628 -21.51 23.72 12.31
N ARG A 629 -22.15 24.88 12.18
CA ARG A 629 -23.60 25.02 12.15
C ARG A 629 -24.04 26.02 11.06
N ILE A 630 -25.33 25.97 10.69
CA ILE A 630 -25.91 27.03 9.85
C ILE A 630 -26.16 28.27 10.70
N HIS A 631 -25.54 29.38 10.30
CA HIS A 631 -25.78 30.69 10.92
C HIS A 631 -27.03 31.37 10.34
N SER A 632 -27.10 31.41 9.02
CA SER A 632 -28.23 32.02 8.30
C SER A 632 -28.22 31.59 6.83
N TYR A 633 -29.37 31.79 6.15
CA TYR A 633 -29.52 31.42 4.76
C TYR A 633 -30.57 32.29 4.09
N SER A 634 -30.54 32.38 2.75
CA SER A 634 -31.45 33.23 1.95
C SER A 634 -32.91 32.80 2.07
N ALA A 635 -33.20 31.53 1.75
CA ALA A 635 -34.51 30.94 1.88
C ALA A 635 -34.44 29.40 1.79
N GLN A 636 -35.57 28.76 2.07
CA GLN A 636 -35.74 27.32 1.82
C GLN A 636 -37.17 27.03 1.38
N VAL A 637 -37.36 25.92 0.66
CA VAL A 637 -38.66 25.49 0.15
C VAL A 637 -39.54 24.93 1.30
N SER A 638 -38.95 24.04 2.09
CA SER A 638 -39.58 23.37 3.21
C SER A 638 -38.52 22.85 4.20
N ASN A 639 -38.97 22.39 5.37
CA ASN A 639 -38.07 21.80 6.36
C ASN A 639 -37.43 20.49 5.89
N ASN A 640 -38.00 19.79 4.92
CA ASN A 640 -37.40 18.61 4.33
C ASN A 640 -36.33 18.94 3.26
N GLU A 641 -36.20 20.20 2.88
CA GLU A 641 -35.24 20.73 1.90
C GLU A 641 -34.54 21.97 2.49
N ALA A 642 -34.18 21.92 3.75
CA ALA A 642 -33.64 23.03 4.50
C ALA A 642 -32.10 23.11 4.43
N ALA A 643 -31.54 24.25 4.86
CA ALA A 643 -30.10 24.49 4.80
C ALA A 643 -29.26 23.46 5.60
N TYR A 644 -29.79 22.93 6.70
CA TYR A 644 -29.05 21.91 7.48
C TYR A 644 -28.95 20.54 6.77
N CYS A 645 -29.71 20.30 5.69
CA CYS A 645 -29.49 19.14 4.81
C CYS A 645 -28.09 19.12 4.16
N LEU A 646 -27.38 20.25 4.22
CA LEU A 646 -26.00 20.36 3.74
C LEU A 646 -24.98 19.57 4.56
N PHE A 647 -25.33 19.17 5.78
CA PHE A 647 -24.49 18.33 6.66
C PHE A 647 -24.78 16.83 6.55
N GLU A 648 -25.66 16.40 5.68
CA GLU A 648 -26.03 14.99 5.57
C GLU A 648 -25.05 14.22 4.72
N GLU A 649 -24.90 12.92 5.01
CA GLU A 649 -24.04 12.03 4.25
C GLU A 649 -24.41 11.99 2.77
N PRO A 650 -23.43 11.98 1.87
CA PRO A 650 -23.65 11.81 0.45
C PRO A 650 -24.48 10.56 0.13
N GLY A 651 -25.42 10.70 -0.79
CA GLY A 651 -26.25 9.56 -1.25
C GLY A 651 -27.60 9.39 -0.57
N LYS A 652 -27.87 10.07 0.56
CA LYS A 652 -29.21 10.04 1.24
C LYS A 652 -30.30 10.72 0.41
N GLY A 653 -29.94 11.54 -0.57
CA GLY A 653 -30.87 12.20 -1.46
C GLY A 653 -31.62 13.39 -0.88
N VAL A 654 -31.22 13.84 0.29
CA VAL A 654 -31.67 15.09 0.89
C VAL A 654 -30.88 16.26 0.34
N LYS A 655 -31.45 17.47 0.38
CA LYS A 655 -30.83 18.66 -0.19
C LYS A 655 -31.37 19.92 0.45
N TRP A 656 -30.59 20.99 0.40
CA TRP A 656 -31.11 22.33 0.52
C TRP A 656 -31.66 22.81 -0.82
N CYS A 657 -32.85 23.39 -0.81
CA CYS A 657 -33.48 23.99 -1.99
C CYS A 657 -34.00 25.39 -1.70
N ASP A 658 -33.51 26.39 -2.46
CA ASP A 658 -34.01 27.77 -2.45
C ASP A 658 -34.65 28.08 -3.82
N ASN A 659 -35.95 28.35 -3.83
CA ASN A 659 -36.71 28.74 -5.00
C ASN A 659 -37.32 30.16 -4.89
N LYS A 660 -36.86 30.93 -3.92
CA LYS A 660 -37.38 32.27 -3.61
C LYS A 660 -36.37 33.39 -3.88
N SER A 661 -35.09 33.06 -3.86
CA SER A 661 -34.01 34.06 -3.97
C SER A 661 -33.44 34.11 -5.38
N THR A 662 -33.11 35.29 -5.87
CA THR A 662 -32.37 35.46 -7.14
C THR A 662 -30.89 35.13 -7.01
N ASN A 663 -30.34 35.35 -5.83
CA ASN A 663 -28.98 35.03 -5.46
C ASN A 663 -28.99 34.22 -4.14
N PRO A 664 -29.22 32.93 -4.20
CA PRO A 664 -29.25 32.07 -3.01
C PRO A 664 -27.91 32.10 -2.28
N TRP A 665 -27.96 32.05 -0.95
CA TRP A 665 -26.74 31.97 -0.12
C TRP A 665 -27.02 31.25 1.20
N VAL A 666 -25.95 30.72 1.79
CA VAL A 666 -25.90 30.16 3.13
C VAL A 666 -24.63 30.61 3.82
N ILE A 667 -24.73 30.89 5.12
CA ILE A 667 -23.60 31.21 5.98
C ILE A 667 -23.49 30.11 7.02
N PHE A 668 -22.30 29.51 7.11
CA PHE A 668 -21.89 28.56 8.13
C PHE A 668 -21.14 29.29 9.23
N GLU A 669 -21.38 28.97 10.49
CA GLU A 669 -20.58 29.40 11.62
C GLU A 669 -19.81 28.20 12.19
N LEU A 670 -18.50 28.36 12.29
CA LEU A 670 -17.61 27.39 12.93
C LEU A 670 -17.59 27.65 14.44
N ALA A 671 -17.60 26.59 15.23
CA ALA A 671 -17.58 26.73 16.68
C ALA A 671 -16.34 27.48 17.17
N ASP A 672 -15.22 27.31 16.52
CA ASP A 672 -13.93 27.91 16.86
C ASP A 672 -13.30 28.60 15.63
N VAL A 673 -12.12 29.18 15.79
CA VAL A 673 -11.38 29.76 14.65
C VAL A 673 -10.54 28.64 14.02
N TYR A 674 -10.72 28.46 12.70
CA TYR A 674 -10.01 27.44 11.92
C TYR A 674 -9.15 28.09 10.83
N MET A 675 -8.09 27.41 10.44
CA MET A 675 -7.38 27.62 9.19
C MET A 675 -8.03 26.74 8.11
N VAL A 676 -8.98 27.30 7.37
CA VAL A 676 -9.72 26.58 6.32
C VAL A 676 -8.92 26.58 5.02
N ASP A 677 -8.88 25.43 4.33
CA ASP A 677 -8.07 25.25 3.12
C ASP A 677 -8.78 24.53 1.98
N ARG A 678 -9.99 23.97 2.22
CA ARG A 678 -10.71 23.24 1.19
C ARG A 678 -12.21 23.30 1.41
N PHE A 679 -12.96 23.36 0.31
CA PHE A 679 -14.41 23.30 0.27
C PHE A 679 -14.88 22.30 -0.78
N VAL A 680 -15.85 21.46 -0.42
CA VAL A 680 -16.44 20.48 -1.33
C VAL A 680 -17.94 20.60 -1.28
N PHE A 681 -18.61 20.75 -2.44
CA PHE A 681 -20.06 20.73 -2.47
C PHE A 681 -20.62 19.91 -3.63
N ARG A 682 -21.89 19.50 -3.47
CA ARG A 682 -22.61 18.66 -4.41
C ARG A 682 -23.90 19.37 -4.83
N ASP A 683 -24.07 19.63 -6.12
CA ASP A 683 -25.21 20.37 -6.68
C ASP A 683 -26.16 19.50 -7.49
N SER A 684 -25.91 18.21 -7.58
CA SER A 684 -26.79 17.24 -8.25
C SER A 684 -26.66 15.85 -7.61
N LYS A 685 -27.76 15.14 -7.54
CA LYS A 685 -27.78 13.72 -7.16
C LYS A 685 -27.41 12.81 -8.33
N THR A 686 -27.59 13.27 -9.56
CA THR A 686 -27.37 12.49 -10.79
C THR A 686 -26.85 13.39 -11.89
N VAL A 687 -26.03 12.84 -12.78
CA VAL A 687 -25.49 13.54 -13.96
C VAL A 687 -26.56 14.00 -14.95
N GLU A 688 -27.78 13.48 -14.84
CA GLU A 688 -28.91 13.79 -15.73
C GLU A 688 -29.82 14.86 -15.11
N GLY A 689 -29.44 16.10 -15.11
CA GLY A 689 -30.29 17.21 -14.67
C GLY A 689 -29.69 18.56 -14.97
N ASN A 690 -30.47 19.46 -15.54
CA ASN A 690 -30.08 20.85 -15.85
C ASN A 690 -29.94 21.76 -14.63
N ASN A 691 -29.65 21.19 -13.43
CA ASN A 691 -29.68 21.93 -12.15
C ASN A 691 -28.27 22.15 -11.57
N ASN A 692 -27.24 22.03 -12.36
CA ASN A 692 -25.87 22.29 -11.88
C ASN A 692 -25.64 23.78 -11.66
N VAL A 693 -25.07 24.14 -10.52
CA VAL A 693 -24.69 25.53 -10.22
C VAL A 693 -23.37 25.83 -10.93
N HIS A 694 -23.40 26.82 -11.84
CA HIS A 694 -22.25 27.20 -12.65
C HIS A 694 -21.59 28.50 -12.17
N SER A 695 -22.34 29.39 -11.54
CA SER A 695 -21.84 30.65 -11.01
C SER A 695 -21.99 30.68 -9.49
N TYR A 696 -20.87 30.71 -8.78
CA TYR A 696 -20.86 30.71 -7.33
C TYR A 696 -19.58 31.33 -6.75
N ARG A 697 -19.68 31.73 -5.48
CA ARG A 697 -18.58 32.31 -4.72
C ARG A 697 -18.56 31.75 -3.31
N ILE A 698 -17.36 31.56 -2.75
CA ILE A 698 -17.15 31.22 -1.36
C ILE A 698 -16.35 32.33 -0.72
N TYR A 699 -16.81 32.78 0.44
CA TYR A 699 -16.18 33.79 1.25
C TYR A 699 -15.89 33.25 2.64
N VAL A 700 -14.83 33.78 3.26
CA VAL A 700 -14.48 33.49 4.65
C VAL A 700 -14.46 34.77 5.45
N SER A 701 -14.74 34.69 6.75
CA SER A 701 -14.71 35.83 7.66
C SER A 701 -14.36 35.37 9.08
N LYS A 702 -13.71 36.21 9.85
CA LYS A 702 -13.45 36.01 11.29
C LYS A 702 -14.62 36.43 12.17
N THR A 703 -15.39 37.41 11.75
CA THR A 703 -16.44 38.05 12.56
C THR A 703 -17.84 37.83 12.04
N GLY A 704 -18.01 37.50 10.75
CA GLY A 704 -19.30 37.44 10.07
C GLY A 704 -19.92 38.80 9.73
N ASN A 705 -19.27 39.91 10.08
CA ASN A 705 -19.80 41.25 9.87
C ASN A 705 -19.65 41.71 8.41
N ASP A 706 -20.51 42.63 7.99
CA ASP A 706 -20.41 43.30 6.68
C ASP A 706 -19.06 44.01 6.54
N GLY A 707 -18.34 43.75 5.46
CA GLY A 707 -17.03 44.30 5.17
C GLY A 707 -15.83 43.46 5.62
N ASP A 708 -16.04 42.38 6.37
CA ASP A 708 -14.98 41.45 6.82
C ASP A 708 -14.93 40.14 6.01
N TRP A 709 -15.61 40.08 4.88
CA TRP A 709 -15.66 38.90 4.01
C TRP A 709 -14.56 38.96 2.95
N GLU A 710 -13.69 37.93 2.95
CA GLU A 710 -12.67 37.71 1.92
C GLU A 710 -13.21 36.68 0.92
N GLU A 711 -13.25 37.00 -0.38
CA GLU A 711 -13.59 36.06 -1.44
C GLU A 711 -12.43 35.12 -1.69
N VAL A 712 -12.64 33.84 -1.48
CA VAL A 712 -11.61 32.79 -1.62
C VAL A 712 -11.86 31.87 -2.82
N VAL A 713 -13.09 31.79 -3.30
CA VAL A 713 -13.47 31.06 -4.52
C VAL A 713 -14.44 31.93 -5.31
N ASN A 714 -14.14 32.09 -6.60
CA ASN A 714 -15.02 32.76 -7.56
C ASN A 714 -15.05 31.93 -8.85
N ARG A 715 -16.19 31.37 -9.15
CA ARG A 715 -16.40 30.58 -10.36
C ARG A 715 -17.60 31.10 -11.14
N ASN A 716 -17.36 31.27 -12.43
CA ASN A 716 -18.37 31.57 -13.42
C ASN A 716 -18.14 30.66 -14.62
N ASP A 717 -18.27 29.35 -14.38
CA ASP A 717 -17.91 28.32 -15.34
C ASP A 717 -19.16 27.86 -16.07
N ALA A 718 -19.56 28.57 -17.12
CA ALA A 718 -20.56 28.06 -18.07
C ALA A 718 -20.10 26.76 -18.77
N GLU A 719 -18.82 26.41 -18.63
CA GLU A 719 -18.16 25.26 -19.25
C GLU A 719 -17.67 24.21 -18.26
N ALA A 720 -17.75 24.42 -16.95
CA ALA A 720 -17.38 23.39 -15.97
C ALA A 720 -18.38 22.23 -16.12
N GLY A 721 -17.94 21.18 -16.81
CA GLY A 721 -18.72 20.05 -17.20
C GLY A 721 -19.64 19.49 -16.10
N ASN A 722 -20.46 18.51 -16.40
CA ASN A 722 -21.49 17.90 -15.55
C ASN A 722 -20.98 17.23 -14.25
N ALA A 723 -19.89 17.70 -13.67
CA ALA A 723 -19.38 17.21 -12.39
C ALA A 723 -20.35 17.64 -11.28
N ASN A 724 -21.00 16.65 -10.66
CA ASN A 724 -21.91 16.84 -9.53
C ASN A 724 -21.18 17.06 -8.19
N VAL A 725 -19.87 17.00 -8.16
CA VAL A 725 -19.01 17.34 -7.01
C VAL A 725 -18.00 18.40 -7.43
N LYS A 726 -17.98 19.49 -6.70
CA LYS A 726 -17.04 20.59 -6.91
C LYS A 726 -16.11 20.71 -5.69
N ASP A 727 -14.82 20.54 -5.93
CA ASP A 727 -13.76 20.48 -4.93
C ASP A 727 -12.80 21.65 -5.14
N HIS A 728 -12.66 22.50 -4.13
CA HIS A 728 -11.84 23.71 -4.17
C HIS A 728 -10.81 23.69 -3.06
N ARG A 729 -9.54 23.51 -3.41
CA ARG A 729 -8.41 23.69 -2.51
C ARG A 729 -7.88 25.12 -2.65
N LEU A 730 -7.64 25.78 -1.52
CA LEU A 730 -7.01 27.08 -1.49
C LEU A 730 -5.48 26.93 -1.61
N ALA A 731 -4.84 27.84 -2.31
CA ALA A 731 -3.37 27.88 -2.40
C ALA A 731 -2.71 28.07 -1.02
N GLU A 732 -3.38 28.81 -0.13
CA GLU A 732 -2.97 29.04 1.25
C GLU A 732 -4.19 28.96 2.17
N PRO A 733 -4.08 28.32 3.35
CA PRO A 733 -5.15 28.27 4.33
C PRO A 733 -5.57 29.67 4.81
N LYS A 734 -6.86 29.87 5.07
CA LYS A 734 -7.43 31.14 5.51
C LYS A 734 -8.05 31.01 6.89
N GLU A 735 -7.85 32.03 7.72
CA GLU A 735 -8.51 32.11 9.02
C GLU A 735 -10.01 32.35 8.85
N ALA A 736 -10.83 31.47 9.40
CA ALA A 736 -12.27 31.60 9.33
C ALA A 736 -12.95 31.16 10.63
N ARG A 737 -13.99 31.88 10.99
CA ARG A 737 -15.04 31.48 11.91
C ARG A 737 -16.40 31.41 11.19
N PHE A 738 -16.49 32.07 10.04
CA PHE A 738 -17.67 32.08 9.20
C PHE A 738 -17.28 31.77 7.76
N VAL A 739 -18.09 30.97 7.10
CA VAL A 739 -17.97 30.65 5.67
C VAL A 739 -19.29 30.98 5.00
N LYS A 740 -19.27 31.74 3.91
CA LYS A 740 -20.45 32.08 3.12
C LYS A 740 -20.34 31.47 1.73
N PHE A 741 -21.33 30.69 1.38
CA PHE A 741 -21.50 30.14 0.03
C PHE A 741 -22.64 30.92 -0.65
N SER A 742 -22.37 31.52 -1.80
CA SER A 742 -23.33 32.33 -2.58
C SER A 742 -23.35 31.85 -4.03
N MET A 743 -24.54 31.82 -4.63
CA MET A 743 -24.76 31.23 -5.97
C MET A 743 -25.67 32.16 -6.80
N GLU A 744 -25.61 31.96 -8.12
CA GLU A 744 -26.58 32.49 -9.06
C GLU A 744 -27.49 31.36 -9.55
N LEU A 745 -28.73 31.67 -9.85
CA LEU A 745 -29.65 30.66 -10.43
C LEU A 745 -29.12 30.19 -11.79
N PRO A 746 -29.11 28.85 -12.04
CA PRO A 746 -28.81 28.33 -13.36
C PRO A 746 -29.77 28.89 -14.43
N THR A 747 -29.27 29.10 -15.63
CA THR A 747 -30.09 29.67 -16.73
C THR A 747 -31.26 28.75 -17.04
N GLY A 748 -32.47 29.30 -16.94
CA GLY A 748 -33.72 28.56 -17.19
C GLY A 748 -34.32 27.85 -15.97
N GLU A 749 -33.58 27.86 -14.82
CA GLU A 749 -34.04 27.30 -13.56
C GLU A 749 -34.65 28.36 -12.64
N ASN A 750 -35.52 27.94 -11.75
CA ASN A 750 -36.16 28.78 -10.75
C ASN A 750 -35.81 28.41 -9.31
N ALA A 751 -34.81 27.50 -9.14
CA ALA A 751 -34.34 27.06 -7.84
C ALA A 751 -32.90 26.54 -7.93
N VAL A 752 -32.13 26.69 -6.85
CA VAL A 752 -30.89 25.93 -6.61
C VAL A 752 -31.16 24.72 -5.73
N ARG A 753 -30.36 23.67 -5.89
CA ARG A 753 -30.43 22.43 -5.10
C ARG A 753 -29.02 21.99 -4.76
N ILE A 754 -28.67 21.99 -3.46
CA ILE A 754 -27.36 21.58 -2.97
C ILE A 754 -27.52 20.37 -2.05
N TYR A 755 -26.79 19.30 -2.34
CA TYR A 755 -26.88 17.98 -1.67
C TYR A 755 -25.80 17.75 -0.61
N GLY A 756 -24.94 18.73 -0.36
CA GLY A 756 -23.93 18.70 0.67
C GLY A 756 -22.92 19.82 0.49
N PHE A 757 -22.36 20.31 1.59
CA PHE A 757 -21.28 21.30 1.61
C PHE A 757 -20.33 20.98 2.76
N ASP A 758 -19.13 20.55 2.42
CA ASP A 758 -18.10 20.14 3.38
C ASP A 758 -17.03 21.23 3.48
N ILE A 759 -16.59 21.52 4.69
CA ILE A 759 -15.53 22.50 5.00
C ILE A 759 -14.37 21.74 5.63
N TYR A 760 -13.15 21.98 5.17
CA TYR A 760 -11.94 21.36 5.69
C TYR A 760 -11.00 22.42 6.24
N GLY A 761 -10.40 22.15 7.40
CA GLY A 761 -9.47 23.08 8.03
C GLY A 761 -8.93 22.52 9.34
N LYS A 762 -7.86 23.16 9.83
CA LYS A 762 -7.25 22.85 11.13
C LYS A 762 -7.71 23.85 12.16
N LEU A 763 -8.02 23.37 13.36
CA LEU A 763 -8.29 24.26 14.50
C LEU A 763 -7.07 25.14 14.74
N LYS A 764 -7.31 26.48 14.75
CA LYS A 764 -6.30 27.46 15.08
C LYS A 764 -6.41 27.95 16.52
N GLU A 765 -7.61 28.31 16.93
CA GLU A 765 -7.87 28.92 18.23
C GLU A 765 -9.24 28.55 18.75
N ARG A 766 -9.32 28.14 20.02
CA ARG A 766 -10.58 27.87 20.69
C ARG A 766 -11.27 29.17 21.11
N THR A 767 -12.55 29.25 20.88
CA THR A 767 -13.37 30.36 21.39
C THR A 767 -13.51 30.19 22.90
N ASP A 768 -13.21 31.26 23.65
CA ASP A 768 -13.40 31.27 25.10
C ASP A 768 -14.90 31.22 25.46
N ARG A 769 -15.30 30.14 26.12
CA ARG A 769 -16.67 29.88 26.62
C ARG A 769 -16.69 29.74 28.14
N GLY A 770 -15.65 30.23 28.82
CA GLY A 770 -15.52 30.03 30.28
C GLY A 770 -15.42 28.54 30.64
N ASN A 771 -16.24 28.10 31.59
CA ASN A 771 -16.20 26.70 32.07
C ASN A 771 -16.96 25.71 31.17
N LEU A 772 -17.67 26.15 30.14
CA LEU A 772 -18.43 25.30 29.23
C LEU A 772 -17.49 24.60 28.25
N VAL A 773 -17.42 23.27 28.29
CA VAL A 773 -16.44 22.47 27.54
C VAL A 773 -17.05 21.57 26.46
N SER A 774 -18.37 21.46 26.34
CA SER A 774 -19.03 20.55 25.38
C SER A 774 -19.20 21.10 23.97
N VAL A 775 -19.27 22.44 23.80
CA VAL A 775 -19.63 23.07 22.51
C VAL A 775 -18.53 22.91 21.49
N GLY A 776 -18.91 22.46 20.28
CA GLY A 776 -17.99 22.28 19.14
C GLY A 776 -16.98 21.15 19.32
N LYS A 777 -17.29 20.17 20.16
CA LYS A 777 -16.45 19.00 20.40
C LYS A 777 -16.84 17.84 19.48
N THR A 778 -16.03 16.81 19.42
CA THR A 778 -16.21 15.71 18.48
C THR A 778 -17.36 14.78 18.89
N PHE A 779 -18.41 14.75 18.09
CA PHE A 779 -19.51 13.81 18.25
C PHE A 779 -19.06 12.40 17.82
N LEU A 780 -19.31 11.39 18.67
CA LEU A 780 -18.88 10.04 18.39
C LEU A 780 -20.02 9.12 17.92
N LYS A 781 -21.12 9.07 18.68
CA LYS A 781 -22.21 8.13 18.41
C LYS A 781 -23.48 8.49 19.16
N SER A 782 -24.63 8.10 18.58
CA SER A 782 -25.92 8.09 19.29
C SER A 782 -26.71 6.81 19.00
N SER A 783 -27.77 6.60 19.78
CA SER A 783 -28.76 5.53 19.54
C SER A 783 -29.61 5.74 18.28
N GLY A 784 -29.53 6.90 17.67
CA GLY A 784 -30.31 7.32 16.50
C GLY A 784 -31.19 8.54 16.79
N ALA A 785 -31.93 8.98 15.78
CA ALA A 785 -32.84 10.11 15.82
C ALA A 785 -34.07 9.80 14.97
N LYS A 786 -35.17 10.54 15.20
CA LYS A 786 -36.43 10.39 14.46
C LYS A 786 -36.28 10.76 12.99
N SER A 787 -35.43 11.71 12.71
CA SER A 787 -35.09 12.12 11.35
C SER A 787 -33.63 12.57 11.30
N PHE A 788 -33.06 12.70 10.09
CA PHE A 788 -31.68 13.14 9.91
C PHE A 788 -31.44 14.57 10.45
N TYR A 789 -32.44 15.46 10.39
CA TYR A 789 -32.32 16.83 10.87
C TYR A 789 -32.59 16.99 12.36
N THR A 790 -33.03 15.96 13.05
CA THR A 790 -33.16 15.93 14.49
C THR A 790 -32.09 15.06 15.14
N ASN A 791 -30.87 15.12 14.64
CA ASN A 791 -29.75 14.28 15.05
C ASN A 791 -29.18 14.73 16.41
N ALA A 792 -28.72 13.75 17.21
CA ALA A 792 -28.15 13.99 18.53
C ALA A 792 -26.87 14.86 18.51
N ARG A 793 -26.16 15.00 17.39
CA ARG A 793 -25.00 15.89 17.28
C ARG A 793 -25.33 17.36 17.52
N HIS A 794 -26.54 17.77 17.25
CA HIS A 794 -27.00 19.17 17.41
C HIS A 794 -27.13 19.62 18.87
N ILE A 795 -27.13 18.70 19.84
CA ILE A 795 -27.24 19.10 21.25
C ILE A 795 -25.91 19.58 21.84
N PHE A 796 -24.89 19.78 21.04
CA PHE A 796 -23.57 20.29 21.43
C PHE A 796 -23.12 21.49 20.57
N ASP A 797 -24.02 22.17 19.87
CA ASP A 797 -23.72 23.29 18.98
C ASP A 797 -23.77 24.67 19.68
N GLY A 798 -24.19 24.70 20.95
CA GLY A 798 -24.28 25.92 21.75
C GLY A 798 -25.57 26.73 21.52
N LEU A 799 -26.62 26.12 20.96
CA LEU A 799 -27.92 26.76 20.68
C LEU A 799 -29.06 26.17 21.52
N ASN A 800 -29.16 26.61 22.75
CA ASN A 800 -30.10 26.07 23.70
C ASN A 800 -31.59 26.39 23.43
N GLU A 801 -31.88 27.37 22.60
CA GLU A 801 -33.24 27.79 22.25
C GLU A 801 -33.65 27.43 20.82
N ASN A 802 -32.81 26.73 20.06
CA ASN A 802 -33.07 26.43 18.65
C ASN A 802 -34.05 25.26 18.54
N THR A 803 -35.23 25.54 17.98
CA THR A 803 -36.26 24.54 17.73
C THR A 803 -36.07 23.83 16.37
N GLU A 804 -35.13 24.28 15.53
CA GLU A 804 -34.83 23.68 14.22
C GLU A 804 -33.76 22.60 14.31
N TYR A 805 -32.81 22.72 15.24
CA TYR A 805 -31.69 21.81 15.47
C TYR A 805 -31.77 21.22 16.87
N HIS A 806 -32.17 19.95 16.98
CA HIS A 806 -32.35 19.28 18.27
C HIS A 806 -32.23 17.76 18.07
N TRP A 807 -32.15 17.03 19.14
CA TRP A 807 -32.25 15.57 19.14
C TRP A 807 -33.68 15.15 19.44
N ASP A 808 -34.37 14.53 18.47
CA ASP A 808 -35.70 14.02 18.58
C ASP A 808 -35.73 12.50 18.36
N PHE A 809 -36.35 11.76 19.25
CA PHE A 809 -36.38 10.30 19.21
C PHE A 809 -37.70 9.74 19.74
N ASP A 810 -38.13 8.63 19.15
CA ASP A 810 -39.31 7.90 19.60
C ASP A 810 -38.95 6.97 20.74
N ARG A 811 -39.78 6.98 21.81
CA ARG A 811 -39.64 6.18 23.01
C ARG A 811 -39.41 4.68 22.70
N SER A 812 -40.13 4.15 21.72
CA SER A 812 -40.11 2.75 21.31
C SER A 812 -38.95 2.37 20.40
N ALA A 813 -38.13 3.34 19.92
CA ALA A 813 -37.05 3.08 18.96
C ALA A 813 -35.87 2.34 19.61
N ALA A 814 -35.67 2.46 20.91
CA ALA A 814 -34.61 1.76 21.66
C ALA A 814 -35.00 1.63 23.15
N ASP A 815 -34.45 0.63 23.85
CA ASP A 815 -34.60 0.50 25.31
C ASP A 815 -33.92 1.63 26.08
N LYS A 816 -32.85 2.16 25.50
CA LYS A 816 -32.08 3.29 25.99
C LYS A 816 -31.71 4.20 24.82
N HIS A 817 -31.94 5.49 24.99
CA HIS A 817 -31.43 6.50 24.06
C HIS A 817 -30.16 7.08 24.64
N TYR A 818 -29.12 7.22 23.82
CA TYR A 818 -27.81 7.72 24.26
C TYR A 818 -27.13 8.57 23.20
N CYS A 819 -26.24 9.42 23.69
CA CYS A 819 -25.35 10.21 22.88
C CYS A 819 -23.96 10.29 23.53
N ILE A 820 -22.90 10.22 22.77
CA ILE A 820 -21.51 10.21 23.23
C ILE A 820 -20.72 11.32 22.55
N LEU A 821 -20.01 12.09 23.38
CA LEU A 821 -19.14 13.19 22.99
C LEU A 821 -17.71 12.90 23.46
N ASP A 822 -16.71 13.15 22.61
CA ASP A 822 -15.30 13.28 22.97
C ASP A 822 -15.01 14.76 23.21
N LEU A 823 -14.64 15.10 24.43
CA LEU A 823 -14.22 16.47 24.79
C LEU A 823 -12.84 16.82 24.21
N GLU A 824 -12.17 15.86 23.54
CA GLU A 824 -10.87 15.95 22.87
C GLU A 824 -9.67 16.09 23.80
N ASP A 825 -9.89 16.62 25.00
CA ASP A 825 -8.93 16.70 26.10
C ASP A 825 -9.58 16.19 27.41
N GLU A 826 -8.76 15.86 28.42
CA GLU A 826 -9.20 15.47 29.74
C GLU A 826 -9.50 16.72 30.58
N TYR A 827 -10.75 16.85 31.05
CA TYR A 827 -11.21 17.93 31.90
C TYR A 827 -11.63 17.42 33.29
N ASP A 828 -11.46 18.27 34.29
CA ASP A 828 -12.06 18.08 35.60
C ASP A 828 -13.50 18.61 35.57
N VAL A 829 -14.47 17.76 35.25
CA VAL A 829 -15.86 18.17 35.10
C VAL A 829 -16.60 18.06 36.46
N ASN A 830 -17.55 18.98 36.70
CA ASN A 830 -18.31 19.00 37.94
C ASN A 830 -19.78 19.40 37.77
N ALA A 831 -20.22 19.78 36.57
CA ALA A 831 -21.65 20.13 36.39
C ALA A 831 -22.11 19.78 34.95
N PHE A 832 -23.40 19.48 34.86
CA PHE A 832 -24.11 19.20 33.64
C PHE A 832 -25.43 19.97 33.60
N LYS A 833 -25.84 20.39 32.38
CA LYS A 833 -27.10 21.07 32.17
C LYS A 833 -27.75 20.57 30.88
N VAL A 834 -29.09 20.47 30.93
CA VAL A 834 -29.88 20.01 29.79
C VAL A 834 -30.96 21.04 29.45
N TYR A 835 -31.24 21.16 28.16
CA TYR A 835 -32.37 21.88 27.63
C TYR A 835 -33.23 20.89 26.83
N ASP A 836 -34.46 20.74 27.19
CA ASP A 836 -35.39 19.78 26.58
C ASP A 836 -36.85 20.28 26.66
N ALA A 837 -37.74 19.51 26.03
CA ALA A 837 -39.17 19.82 26.00
C ALA A 837 -39.95 19.36 27.27
N ASN A 838 -39.27 19.12 28.39
CA ASN A 838 -39.84 18.66 29.66
C ASN A 838 -40.55 17.28 29.54
N GLN A 839 -40.07 16.40 28.73
CA GLN A 839 -40.61 15.06 28.50
C GLN A 839 -39.80 13.93 29.14
N ILE A 840 -38.69 14.26 29.83
CA ILE A 840 -37.73 13.26 30.29
C ILE A 840 -37.70 13.30 31.84
N GLU A 841 -38.09 12.17 32.45
CA GLU A 841 -38.21 12.01 33.93
C GLU A 841 -36.84 11.80 34.60
N GLY A 842 -35.81 11.42 33.83
CA GLY A 842 -34.46 11.25 34.36
C GLY A 842 -33.44 10.87 33.30
N TYR A 843 -32.24 11.42 33.48
CA TYR A 843 -31.05 11.15 32.68
C TYR A 843 -30.01 10.41 33.49
N ASN A 844 -29.26 9.52 32.87
CA ASN A 844 -28.01 8.97 33.40
C ASN A 844 -26.83 9.60 32.68
N ILE A 845 -25.83 10.05 33.43
CA ILE A 845 -24.62 10.65 32.87
C ILE A 845 -23.42 9.81 33.25
N TYR A 846 -22.66 9.43 32.28
CA TYR A 846 -21.44 8.67 32.44
C TYR A 846 -20.25 9.46 31.87
N VAL A 847 -19.09 9.27 32.50
CA VAL A 847 -17.81 9.83 32.03
C VAL A 847 -16.76 8.75 31.88
N ALA A 848 -15.76 8.97 31.03
CA ALA A 848 -14.62 8.10 30.87
C ALA A 848 -13.37 8.92 30.51
N THR A 849 -12.19 8.43 30.87
CA THR A 849 -10.88 8.95 30.45
C THR A 849 -10.29 8.11 29.34
N GLU A 850 -10.62 6.81 29.30
CA GLU A 850 -10.19 5.87 28.25
C GLU A 850 -11.17 5.85 27.08
N THR A 851 -10.67 5.59 25.88
CA THR A 851 -11.49 5.53 24.64
C THR A 851 -12.53 4.41 24.73
N PRO A 852 -13.83 4.72 24.63
CA PRO A 852 -14.88 3.71 24.70
C PRO A 852 -14.97 2.86 23.43
N ASP A 853 -15.25 1.57 23.57
CA ASP A 853 -15.57 0.70 22.44
C ASP A 853 -17.01 0.97 21.95
N LEU A 854 -17.11 1.76 20.88
CA LEU A 854 -18.41 2.17 20.33
C LEU A 854 -19.27 1.01 19.78
N ASN A 855 -18.69 -0.17 19.56
CA ASN A 855 -19.43 -1.34 19.07
C ASN A 855 -20.15 -2.10 20.18
N LYS A 856 -19.74 -1.93 21.44
CA LYS A 856 -20.30 -2.64 22.59
C LYS A 856 -21.42 -1.89 23.33
N ILE A 857 -21.71 -0.66 22.98
CA ILE A 857 -22.62 0.23 23.70
C ILE A 857 -24.09 -0.21 23.64
N ASN A 858 -24.49 -1.05 22.70
CA ASN A 858 -25.90 -1.48 22.51
C ASN A 858 -26.29 -2.78 23.21
N ASN A 859 -25.38 -3.46 23.91
CA ASN A 859 -25.68 -4.70 24.60
C ASN A 859 -25.73 -4.47 26.12
N SER A 860 -26.91 -4.63 26.72
CA SER A 860 -27.17 -4.45 28.15
C SER A 860 -26.36 -5.37 29.08
N ALA A 861 -25.62 -6.34 28.59
CA ALA A 861 -24.79 -7.27 29.35
C ALA A 861 -23.28 -7.00 29.29
N ASP A 862 -22.81 -6.21 28.30
CA ASP A 862 -21.38 -5.94 28.01
C ASP A 862 -21.07 -4.44 27.94
N GLU A 863 -21.69 -3.65 28.84
CA GLU A 863 -21.35 -2.24 28.90
C GLU A 863 -19.88 -2.07 29.25
N ASN A 864 -19.20 -1.36 28.36
CA ASN A 864 -17.80 -1.04 28.42
C ASN A 864 -17.37 -0.65 29.85
N SER A 865 -16.44 -1.39 30.43
CA SER A 865 -15.96 -1.21 31.82
C SER A 865 -15.31 0.15 32.09
N VAL A 866 -15.08 0.96 31.04
CA VAL A 866 -14.45 2.29 31.14
C VAL A 866 -15.41 3.39 31.63
N TRP A 867 -16.73 3.17 31.57
CA TRP A 867 -17.74 4.18 31.94
C TRP A 867 -17.96 4.27 33.43
N THR A 868 -17.83 5.47 33.99
CA THR A 868 -18.20 5.79 35.38
C THR A 868 -19.52 6.55 35.40
N LEU A 869 -20.53 6.02 36.07
CA LEU A 869 -21.81 6.72 36.32
C LEU A 869 -21.60 7.85 37.33
N VAL A 870 -21.88 9.09 36.94
CA VAL A 870 -21.68 10.27 37.80
C VAL A 870 -22.99 10.93 38.25
N SER A 871 -24.10 10.70 37.55
CA SER A 871 -25.45 11.15 37.95
C SER A 871 -26.50 10.21 37.38
N SER A 872 -27.55 9.93 38.16
CA SER A 872 -28.66 9.09 37.74
C SER A 872 -29.99 9.67 38.25
N GLY A 873 -30.80 10.21 37.34
CA GLY A 873 -32.12 10.80 37.65
C GLY A 873 -32.09 12.20 38.26
N ASP A 874 -30.93 12.74 38.60
CA ASP A 874 -30.81 14.10 39.18
C ASP A 874 -31.17 15.17 38.16
N LEU A 875 -30.75 15.00 36.89
CA LEU A 875 -31.30 15.76 35.77
C LEU A 875 -32.62 15.12 35.34
N ASN A 876 -33.67 15.92 35.26
CA ASN A 876 -35.02 15.47 34.91
C ASN A 876 -35.89 16.65 34.43
N LYS A 877 -37.17 16.39 34.13
CA LYS A 877 -38.09 17.42 33.60
C LYS A 877 -38.28 18.64 34.55
N THR A 878 -37.98 18.52 35.85
CA THR A 878 -38.09 19.61 36.81
C THR A 878 -36.76 20.20 37.25
N ASN A 879 -35.67 19.44 37.11
CA ASN A 879 -34.31 19.87 37.43
C ASN A 879 -33.42 19.79 36.21
N LYS A 880 -33.06 20.91 35.65
CA LYS A 880 -32.27 21.03 34.37
C LYS A 880 -30.76 21.20 34.56
N SER A 881 -30.29 21.24 35.81
CA SER A 881 -28.87 21.38 36.13
C SER A 881 -28.51 20.53 37.34
N VAL A 882 -27.36 19.81 37.22
CA VAL A 882 -26.82 19.02 38.33
C VAL A 882 -25.34 19.35 38.52
N THR A 883 -24.94 19.43 39.80
CA THR A 883 -23.53 19.48 40.18
C THR A 883 -23.15 18.14 40.78
N VAL A 884 -22.02 17.61 40.37
CA VAL A 884 -21.44 16.34 40.81
C VAL A 884 -20.09 16.58 41.49
N ASP A 885 -19.60 15.56 42.21
CA ASP A 885 -18.22 15.59 42.69
C ASP A 885 -17.29 15.69 41.48
N ARG A 886 -16.21 16.47 41.59
CA ARG A 886 -15.21 16.67 40.56
C ARG A 886 -14.68 15.32 40.06
N VAL A 887 -14.76 15.08 38.76
CA VAL A 887 -14.35 13.84 38.12
C VAL A 887 -13.61 14.15 36.79
N LYS A 888 -12.58 13.38 36.51
CA LYS A 888 -11.86 13.48 35.22
C LYS A 888 -12.67 12.86 34.10
N ALA A 889 -12.80 13.58 32.99
CA ALA A 889 -13.55 13.15 31.83
C ALA A 889 -12.90 13.62 30.53
N ARG A 890 -12.66 12.72 29.61
CA ARG A 890 -12.46 13.02 28.21
C ARG A 890 -13.71 12.66 27.39
N TYR A 891 -14.41 11.61 27.79
CA TYR A 891 -15.63 11.18 27.12
C TYR A 891 -16.82 11.35 28.04
N VAL A 892 -17.92 11.83 27.48
CA VAL A 892 -19.19 11.99 28.19
C VAL A 892 -20.30 11.24 27.44
N LYS A 893 -21.04 10.40 28.14
CA LYS A 893 -22.23 9.73 27.61
C LYS A 893 -23.46 10.21 28.41
N ILE A 894 -24.42 10.78 27.70
CA ILE A 894 -25.77 10.98 28.23
C ILE A 894 -26.64 9.83 27.78
N GLU A 895 -27.40 9.24 28.70
CA GLU A 895 -28.30 8.11 28.47
C GLU A 895 -29.68 8.40 29.06
N ILE A 896 -30.70 8.06 28.30
CA ILE A 896 -32.11 8.23 28.67
C ILE A 896 -32.78 6.87 28.52
N PRO A 897 -33.07 6.17 29.63
CA PRO A 897 -33.89 4.96 29.60
C PRO A 897 -35.29 5.25 29.01
N SER A 898 -35.79 4.40 28.13
CA SER A 898 -37.10 4.61 27.47
C SER A 898 -38.25 4.69 28.51
N GLY A 899 -38.09 4.03 29.67
CA GLY A 899 -39.02 4.14 30.79
C GLY A 899 -39.11 5.53 31.43
N ASN A 900 -38.11 6.37 31.23
CA ASN A 900 -38.04 7.75 31.73
C ASN A 900 -38.62 8.79 30.74
N ILE A 901 -39.25 8.38 29.65
CA ILE A 901 -39.84 9.27 28.66
C ILE A 901 -41.35 9.37 28.91
N ASP A 902 -41.83 10.59 29.10
CA ASP A 902 -43.27 10.90 29.27
C ASP A 902 -43.88 11.17 27.88
N GLY A 903 -44.72 10.23 27.40
CA GLY A 903 -45.29 10.27 26.05
C GLY A 903 -44.65 9.29 25.06
N GLU A 904 -44.87 9.52 23.77
CA GLU A 904 -44.39 8.64 22.68
C GLU A 904 -43.01 9.04 22.14
N SER A 905 -42.59 10.27 22.38
CA SER A 905 -41.29 10.81 21.92
C SER A 905 -40.72 11.85 22.88
N ALA A 906 -39.44 12.16 22.76
CA ALA A 906 -38.79 13.20 23.54
C ALA A 906 -37.84 14.03 22.67
N THR A 907 -37.65 15.28 23.06
CA THR A 907 -36.78 16.26 22.39
C THR A 907 -35.79 16.84 23.39
N VAL A 908 -34.49 16.80 23.00
CA VAL A 908 -33.40 17.48 23.71
C VAL A 908 -32.82 18.53 22.76
N THR A 909 -32.72 19.77 23.18
CA THR A 909 -32.24 20.87 22.36
C THR A 909 -30.76 21.15 22.58
N GLU A 910 -30.27 21.02 23.83
CA GLU A 910 -28.86 21.22 24.15
C GLU A 910 -28.46 20.44 25.38
N PHE A 911 -27.21 19.93 25.42
CA PHE A 911 -26.60 19.34 26.60
C PHE A 911 -25.21 19.93 26.84
N GLU A 912 -25.08 20.61 27.97
CA GLU A 912 -23.89 21.35 28.36
C GLU A 912 -23.07 20.59 29.40
N VAL A 913 -21.76 20.54 29.26
CA VAL A 913 -20.79 19.97 30.21
C VAL A 913 -19.87 21.08 30.69
N TYR A 914 -19.73 21.21 32.02
CA TYR A 914 -18.94 22.25 32.65
C TYR A 914 -17.77 21.68 33.43
N MET A 915 -16.59 22.27 33.26
CA MET A 915 -15.42 22.00 34.07
C MET A 915 -15.49 22.78 35.41
N ASP A 916 -14.78 22.30 36.45
CA ASP A 916 -14.71 22.93 37.76
C ASP A 916 -14.02 24.32 37.67
N GLY A 917 -14.83 25.38 37.77
CA GLY A 917 -14.34 26.77 37.77
C GLY A 917 -13.66 27.20 39.06
N THR A 918 -13.66 26.35 40.12
CA THR A 918 -12.99 26.64 41.40
C THR A 918 -11.56 26.16 41.43
N SER A 919 -11.15 25.31 40.54
CA SER A 919 -9.75 24.91 40.37
C SER A 919 -8.97 26.08 39.78
N THR A 920 -8.40 26.91 40.62
CA THR A 920 -7.25 27.77 40.26
C THR A 920 -6.11 26.82 39.83
N GLY A 921 -6.11 26.34 38.64
CA GLY A 921 -4.96 25.58 38.27
C GLY A 921 -5.13 24.50 37.25
N LEU A 922 -6.02 24.72 36.32
CA LEU A 922 -5.90 24.18 34.99
C LEU A 922 -6.87 25.00 34.13
N THR A 923 -6.84 26.33 34.20
CA THR A 923 -6.53 27.08 33.00
C THR A 923 -5.54 26.22 32.26
N GLY A 924 -5.94 25.66 31.10
CA GLY A 924 -5.17 24.69 30.38
C GLY A 924 -3.74 24.76 30.85
N THR A 925 -3.21 23.72 31.46
CA THR A 925 -1.86 23.84 31.96
C THR A 925 -1.27 24.87 31.05
N GLU A 926 -0.92 26.07 31.57
CA GLU A 926 0.20 26.70 30.93
C GLU A 926 1.17 25.53 30.86
N ARG A 927 1.12 24.79 29.75
CA ARG A 927 2.29 24.07 29.31
C ARG A 927 3.23 25.22 29.34
N GLU A 928 4.09 25.29 30.36
CA GLU A 928 5.20 26.18 30.33
C GLU A 928 5.70 26.03 28.91
N VAL A 929 5.24 26.96 28.05
CA VAL A 929 5.49 26.89 26.62
C VAL A 929 6.92 27.34 26.55
N THR A 930 7.80 26.35 26.73
CA THR A 930 9.21 26.62 26.53
C THR A 930 9.39 26.77 25.03
N LEU A 931 9.35 28.00 24.57
CA LEU A 931 9.61 28.35 23.17
C LEU A 931 11.01 28.90 23.08
N LEU A 932 11.78 28.34 22.15
CA LEU A 932 13.09 28.86 21.73
C LEU A 932 12.94 29.29 20.25
N TYR A 933 13.03 30.61 19.98
CA TYR A 933 12.84 31.14 18.64
C TYR A 933 13.71 32.35 18.34
N PRO A 934 14.18 32.57 17.11
CA PRO A 934 14.12 31.62 16.01
C PRO A 934 14.99 30.39 16.24
N ASN A 935 14.60 29.27 15.68
CA ASN A 935 15.42 28.04 15.68
C ASN A 935 15.20 27.33 14.33
N PRO A 936 16.16 27.35 13.39
CA PRO A 936 17.53 27.88 13.53
C PRO A 936 17.63 29.38 13.85
N VAL A 937 18.69 29.78 14.59
CA VAL A 937 19.05 31.17 14.87
C VAL A 937 20.37 31.50 14.20
N LYS A 938 20.47 32.66 13.54
CA LYS A 938 21.74 33.11 12.97
C LYS A 938 22.67 33.60 14.06
N ARG A 939 23.95 33.29 13.94
CA ARG A 939 24.96 33.74 14.87
C ARG A 939 24.95 35.28 14.98
N GLY A 940 24.87 35.77 16.19
CA GLY A 940 24.77 37.22 16.50
C GLY A 940 23.34 37.76 16.59
N GLU A 941 22.33 37.00 16.12
CA GLU A 941 20.94 37.32 16.38
C GLU A 941 20.50 36.78 17.75
N PRO A 942 19.56 37.48 18.43
CA PRO A 942 19.09 37.02 19.73
C PRO A 942 18.21 35.76 19.60
N LEU A 943 18.46 34.77 20.45
CA LEU A 943 17.60 33.66 20.71
C LEU A 943 16.61 34.06 21.81
N ASN A 944 15.34 34.15 21.49
CA ASN A 944 14.30 34.45 22.46
C ASN A 944 13.84 33.15 23.12
N VAL A 945 13.61 33.19 24.41
CA VAL A 945 13.21 32.05 25.23
C VAL A 945 12.00 32.49 26.04
N ALA A 946 10.88 31.82 25.84
CA ALA A 946 9.71 31.96 26.68
C ALA A 946 9.60 30.70 27.57
N ALA A 947 9.88 30.84 28.86
CA ALA A 947 9.88 29.71 29.82
C ALA A 947 9.80 30.22 31.28
N GLN A 948 9.47 29.32 32.19
CA GLN A 948 9.64 29.50 33.64
C GLN A 948 10.69 28.51 34.12
N GLY A 949 11.86 28.99 34.61
CA GLY A 949 12.89 28.11 35.12
C GLY A 949 14.31 28.55 34.75
N ARG A 950 15.24 27.58 34.68
CA ARG A 950 16.64 27.86 34.38
C ARG A 950 17.02 27.24 33.03
N LEU A 951 17.36 28.06 32.06
CA LEU A 951 17.86 27.62 30.76
C LEU A 951 19.36 27.37 30.83
N LYS A 952 19.80 26.19 30.38
CA LYS A 952 21.20 25.89 30.08
C LYS A 952 21.34 25.44 28.64
N ILE A 953 22.39 25.91 27.96
CA ILE A 953 22.70 25.51 26.59
C ILE A 953 24.06 24.85 26.57
N TYR A 954 24.12 23.64 25.99
CA TYR A 954 25.32 22.83 25.91
C TYR A 954 25.74 22.61 24.45
N THR A 955 27.03 22.59 24.21
CA THR A 955 27.56 22.05 22.95
C THR A 955 27.33 20.54 22.89
N ILE A 956 27.49 19.94 21.70
CA ILE A 956 27.27 18.49 21.49
C ILE A 956 28.26 17.62 22.32
N ASP A 957 29.41 18.17 22.69
CA ASP A 957 30.42 17.54 23.57
C ASP A 957 30.21 17.83 25.08
N GLY A 958 29.08 18.48 25.43
CA GLY A 958 28.60 18.68 26.80
C GLY A 958 29.13 19.92 27.51
N LEU A 959 29.80 20.85 26.81
CA LEU A 959 30.26 22.13 27.41
C LEU A 959 29.07 23.07 27.58
N ASN A 960 28.84 23.58 28.79
CA ASN A 960 27.81 24.59 29.06
C ASN A 960 28.29 25.96 28.54
N VAL A 961 27.53 26.50 27.55
CA VAL A 961 27.80 27.80 26.88
C VAL A 961 26.81 28.90 27.25
N CYS A 962 25.73 28.58 27.95
CA CYS A 962 24.75 29.53 28.47
C CYS A 962 24.07 28.96 29.72
N ASP A 963 23.89 29.78 30.72
CA ASP A 963 23.19 29.48 31.96
C ASP A 963 22.44 30.70 32.45
N VAL A 964 21.11 30.73 32.29
CA VAL A 964 20.27 31.90 32.60
C VAL A 964 18.97 31.51 33.27
N VAL A 965 18.50 32.28 34.23
CA VAL A 965 17.15 32.14 34.79
C VAL A 965 16.17 32.89 33.90
N VAL A 966 15.11 32.23 33.47
CA VAL A 966 14.04 32.77 32.65
C VAL A 966 12.78 32.82 33.50
N ASP A 967 12.18 34.01 33.59
CA ASP A 967 10.92 34.25 34.29
C ASP A 967 9.95 34.94 33.32
N GLY A 968 9.24 34.10 32.52
CA GLY A 968 8.42 34.54 31.40
C GLY A 968 9.19 34.57 30.08
N GLU A 969 9.81 35.68 29.73
CA GLU A 969 10.58 35.82 28.49
C GLU A 969 12.01 36.30 28.77
N ALA A 970 12.97 35.77 28.04
CA ALA A 970 14.37 36.18 28.05
C ALA A 970 14.95 36.13 26.63
N SER A 971 16.01 36.94 26.41
CA SER A 971 16.73 36.96 25.15
C SER A 971 18.21 36.61 25.41
N VAL A 972 18.68 35.57 24.73
CA VAL A 972 20.07 35.08 24.85
C VAL A 972 20.85 35.48 23.61
N SER A 973 22.01 36.15 23.81
CA SER A 973 22.89 36.49 22.70
C SER A 973 23.61 35.27 22.15
N THR A 974 23.52 35.06 20.86
CA THR A 974 24.22 33.97 20.15
C THR A 974 25.56 34.38 19.56
N GLN A 975 26.07 35.60 19.87
CA GLN A 975 27.27 36.15 19.26
C GLN A 975 28.52 35.31 19.52
N ASN A 976 28.58 34.62 20.67
CA ASN A 976 29.69 33.76 21.06
C ASN A 976 29.49 32.28 20.71
N PHE A 977 28.36 31.91 20.08
CA PHE A 977 28.10 30.53 19.68
C PHE A 977 28.77 30.30 18.32
N ILE A 978 29.38 29.11 18.19
CA ILE A 978 29.93 28.64 16.90
C ILE A 978 28.77 28.03 16.11
N PRO A 979 28.61 28.28 14.78
CA PRO A 979 27.60 27.60 14.00
C PRO A 979 27.63 26.09 14.21
N GLY A 980 26.46 25.51 14.51
CA GLY A 980 26.37 24.11 14.88
C GLY A 980 25.09 23.76 15.66
N ILE A 981 25.08 22.52 16.17
CA ILE A 981 23.96 21.98 16.95
C ILE A 981 24.29 22.08 18.44
N TYR A 982 23.31 22.50 19.23
CA TYR A 982 23.37 22.64 20.68
C TYR A 982 22.19 21.92 21.33
N LEU A 983 22.38 21.52 22.59
CA LEU A 983 21.31 21.03 23.45
C LEU A 983 20.91 22.14 24.43
N ALA A 984 19.69 22.65 24.31
CA ALA A 984 19.14 23.59 25.27
C ALA A 984 18.26 22.83 26.27
N VAL A 985 18.50 23.00 27.56
CA VAL A 985 17.75 22.36 28.65
C VAL A 985 17.11 23.46 29.51
N VAL A 986 15.82 23.42 29.70
CA VAL A 986 15.09 24.29 30.62
C VAL A 986 14.64 23.45 31.81
N SER A 987 15.17 23.80 33.00
CA SER A 987 14.82 23.16 34.26
C SER A 987 13.79 24.01 35.00
N GLY A 988 12.55 23.53 35.08
CA GLY A 988 11.43 24.19 35.77
C GLY A 988 10.85 23.36 36.89
N SER A 989 9.76 23.85 37.50
CA SER A 989 9.04 23.14 38.58
C SER A 989 8.41 21.82 38.15
N ALA A 990 8.16 21.66 36.81
CA ALA A 990 7.59 20.46 36.19
C ALA A 990 8.64 19.46 35.65
N GLY A 991 9.95 19.71 35.94
CA GLY A 991 11.08 18.90 35.49
C GLY A 991 11.87 19.55 34.34
N ASP A 992 12.85 18.80 33.80
CA ASP A 992 13.73 19.27 32.74
C ASP A 992 13.15 19.03 31.37
N LYS A 993 13.14 20.08 30.51
CA LYS A 993 12.78 19.95 29.09
C LYS A 993 14.02 20.24 28.24
N SER A 994 14.27 19.38 27.25
CA SER A 994 15.41 19.53 26.36
C SER A 994 15.00 19.78 24.91
N PHE A 995 15.75 20.65 24.23
CA PHE A 995 15.49 21.08 22.86
C PHE A 995 16.77 21.04 22.05
N LYS A 996 16.66 20.65 20.79
CA LYS A 996 17.73 20.83 19.82
C LYS A 996 17.73 22.30 19.37
N LEU A 997 18.83 23.02 19.56
CA LEU A 997 19.04 24.35 19.04
C LEU A 997 20.04 24.32 17.90
N VAL A 998 19.73 24.96 16.78
CA VAL A 998 20.63 25.09 15.63
C VAL A 998 21.07 26.55 15.52
N VAL A 999 22.37 26.80 15.51
CA VAL A 999 22.98 28.13 15.26
C VAL A 999 23.62 28.09 13.88
N GLU A 1000 23.22 29.00 13.00
CA GLU A 1000 23.72 29.15 11.63
C GLU A 1000 24.80 30.25 11.49
#